data_87c486fe20cbdf9b5c0ea6fcb1430fe1
#
_entry.id   87c486fe20cbdf9b5c0ea6fcb1430fe1
#
_cell.length_a   1.000
_cell.length_b   1.000
_cell.length_c   1.000
_cell.angle_alpha   90.00
_cell.angle_beta   90.00
_cell.angle_gamma   90.00
#
_symmetry.space_group_name_H-M   'P 1'
#
loop_
_entity.id
_entity.type
_entity.pdbx_description
1 polymer ?
#
loop_
_entity_poly.entity_id
_entity_poly.type
_entity_poly.pdbx_seq_one_letter_code
_entity_poly.pdbx_strand_id
1 'polypeptide(L)'
;MYFKIALGNVRRSIRDYGVYFLTLTFGVCLFYVFNSIQAQSVMMALSETQAKMLVLLNNMMGIFSIFVCVVLGFLIVYANNFLIRRRKKELGLYLVLGMNKGTVARILMIETVMIGTLAFAAGLGLGILVSQALTVVTANLFMVQLKAFEFIISFNAIVKSAVFFGGMYLIVLIFNTWVVQRYKLIDLLQGDRRNEALKLRSIGLSAVLFLASLIILGCAYALILDNGFMMFDMEFAASIILGSMGTFLFFFSLSGFLLKFVQSRQSFYYRNLNMFVMRQLNSRINSAFVSMTVISIMLLLTIGALCTGLSFNQVLAGDVEKTSPYDATLYVYDTPQLGSSLSQDIRDQGLDLDGFAAEAADLDLYDMALKVKDYCSAEVITLMQNSTSQNVGEMTIDFLPLSQLNTALSMQSKPEVTLGDNEYLLTYSMNAAESDILKAVKEHRELTVDGKQLIVSQPALFLQLQNFSAFGNFLTIVLPDSYFVNKLPASQSLNLNYKVSVEEGDAMMDDLAKKYGQTTGLAYNTVTRAEMFEASGGMKLILSYIAVYLGLVFLIASAAILALQQLSESADNVQRYALLRKIGVEEKMIRRSLFIQIAIYFLFPLALAVVHSIVGVSAVIRSLVALAKIDIGSQVLLVGGFLALIYGGYFLITYTSSLSVIRDRVQSRRLE
;
A
#
# COMPACT_ATOMS: atom_id res chain seq x y z
N MET A 1 1.98 9.95 -47.88
CA MET A 1 1.03 11.07 -47.67
C MET A 1 0.51 11.08 -46.23
N TYR A 2 -0.09 10.00 -45.72
CA TYR A 2 -0.70 9.93 -44.38
C TYR A 2 0.29 10.22 -43.22
N PHE A 3 1.54 9.74 -43.32
CA PHE A 3 2.58 10.02 -42.32
C PHE A 3 2.92 11.51 -42.23
N LYS A 4 3.00 12.24 -43.37
CA LYS A 4 3.25 13.69 -43.36
C LYS A 4 2.10 14.47 -42.69
N ILE A 5 0.86 14.03 -42.91
CA ILE A 5 -0.33 14.63 -42.26
C ILE A 5 -0.28 14.36 -40.76
N ALA A 6 -0.04 13.12 -40.36
CA ALA A 6 0.06 12.74 -38.94
C ALA A 6 1.18 13.50 -38.21
N LEU A 7 2.38 13.60 -38.81
CA LEU A 7 3.49 14.38 -38.27
C LEU A 7 3.17 15.87 -38.14
N GLY A 8 2.52 16.44 -39.14
CA GLY A 8 2.04 17.83 -39.13
C GLY A 8 1.04 18.07 -38.00
N ASN A 9 0.12 17.13 -37.79
CA ASN A 9 -0.89 17.18 -36.75
C ASN A 9 -0.25 17.10 -35.35
N VAL A 10 0.67 16.15 -35.10
CA VAL A 10 1.39 16.01 -33.85
C VAL A 10 2.17 17.28 -33.50
N ARG A 11 2.89 17.85 -34.49
CA ARG A 11 3.67 19.08 -34.30
C ARG A 11 2.81 20.32 -34.00
N ARG A 12 1.64 20.43 -34.63
CA ARG A 12 0.68 21.54 -34.38
C ARG A 12 -0.01 21.41 -33.02
N SER A 13 -0.27 20.20 -32.57
CA SER A 13 -1.05 19.93 -31.36
C SER A 13 -0.18 19.51 -30.17
N ILE A 14 1.13 19.81 -30.18
CA ILE A 14 2.09 19.42 -29.12
C ILE A 14 1.59 19.84 -27.72
N ARG A 15 0.95 20.99 -27.63
CA ARG A 15 0.39 21.52 -26.38
C ARG A 15 -0.82 20.73 -25.89
N ASP A 16 -1.58 20.16 -26.81
CA ASP A 16 -2.78 19.36 -26.55
C ASP A 16 -2.41 17.93 -26.13
N TYR A 17 -1.28 17.44 -26.63
CA TYR A 17 -0.73 16.13 -26.31
C TYR A 17 0.17 16.12 -25.06
N GLY A 18 0.55 17.30 -24.52
CA GLY A 18 1.55 17.41 -23.47
C GLY A 18 1.22 16.61 -22.20
N VAL A 19 0.00 16.74 -21.67
CA VAL A 19 -0.43 15.99 -20.48
C VAL A 19 -0.52 14.49 -20.78
N TYR A 20 -1.01 14.11 -21.96
CA TYR A 20 -1.06 12.72 -22.41
C TYR A 20 0.34 12.11 -22.52
N PHE A 21 1.25 12.80 -23.20
CA PHE A 21 2.65 12.41 -23.34
C PHE A 21 3.35 12.26 -22.00
N LEU A 22 3.20 13.25 -21.10
CA LEU A 22 3.78 13.22 -19.75
C LEU A 22 3.27 12.01 -18.95
N THR A 23 1.98 11.74 -19.01
CA THR A 23 1.36 10.62 -18.30
C THR A 23 1.89 9.27 -18.79
N LEU A 24 2.01 9.10 -20.11
CA LEU A 24 2.60 7.89 -20.71
C LEU A 24 4.07 7.74 -20.33
N THR A 25 4.84 8.82 -20.42
CA THR A 25 6.25 8.85 -20.05
C THR A 25 6.46 8.43 -18.61
N PHE A 26 5.68 8.97 -17.66
CA PHE A 26 5.74 8.57 -16.26
C PHE A 26 5.29 7.13 -16.02
N GLY A 27 4.24 6.68 -16.72
CA GLY A 27 3.79 5.28 -16.63
C GLY A 27 4.88 4.29 -17.03
N VAL A 28 5.55 4.52 -18.17
CA VAL A 28 6.67 3.70 -18.64
C VAL A 28 7.87 3.80 -17.69
N CYS A 29 8.20 5.02 -17.24
CA CYS A 29 9.29 5.27 -16.30
C CYS A 29 9.10 4.44 -15.02
N LEU A 30 7.96 4.55 -14.36
CA LEU A 30 7.66 3.81 -13.14
C LEU A 30 7.67 2.31 -13.38
N PHE A 31 7.06 1.84 -14.48
CA PHE A 31 7.02 0.43 -14.80
C PHE A 31 8.44 -0.15 -14.97
N TYR A 32 9.32 0.56 -15.68
CA TYR A 32 10.71 0.16 -15.84
C TYR A 32 11.45 0.17 -14.49
N VAL A 33 11.37 1.26 -13.73
CA VAL A 33 12.08 1.45 -12.46
C VAL A 33 11.81 0.29 -11.51
N PHE A 34 10.55 -0.04 -11.30
CA PHE A 34 10.18 -1.10 -10.35
C PHE A 34 10.44 -2.52 -10.86
N ASN A 35 10.49 -2.75 -12.18
CA ASN A 35 10.84 -4.05 -12.76
C ASN A 35 12.35 -4.24 -12.98
N SER A 36 13.18 -3.22 -12.76
CA SER A 36 14.63 -3.28 -12.94
C SER A 36 15.42 -3.73 -11.70
N ILE A 37 14.76 -3.83 -10.54
CA ILE A 37 15.40 -4.06 -9.24
C ILE A 37 16.24 -5.35 -9.20
N GLN A 38 15.78 -6.42 -9.84
CA GLN A 38 16.48 -7.69 -9.88
C GLN A 38 17.85 -7.57 -10.60
N ALA A 39 17.93 -6.78 -11.66
CA ALA A 39 19.21 -6.56 -12.34
C ALA A 39 20.17 -5.72 -11.49
N GLN A 40 19.65 -4.83 -10.67
CA GLN A 40 20.44 -3.95 -9.82
C GLN A 40 20.99 -4.65 -8.57
N SER A 41 20.42 -5.79 -8.18
CA SER A 41 20.91 -6.59 -7.04
C SER A 41 22.36 -7.08 -7.20
N VAL A 42 22.87 -7.13 -8.42
CA VAL A 42 24.28 -7.49 -8.71
C VAL A 42 25.27 -6.53 -8.03
N MET A 43 24.85 -5.26 -7.81
CA MET A 43 25.68 -4.27 -7.11
C MET A 43 25.67 -4.44 -5.58
N MET A 44 24.83 -5.31 -5.04
CA MET A 44 24.64 -5.51 -3.61
C MET A 44 25.35 -6.77 -3.14
N ALA A 45 25.97 -6.73 -1.97
CA ALA A 45 26.51 -7.92 -1.30
C ALA A 45 25.36 -8.59 -0.54
N LEU A 46 24.56 -9.41 -1.21
CA LEU A 46 23.41 -10.07 -0.64
C LEU A 46 23.76 -11.40 -0.01
N SER A 47 23.20 -11.68 1.16
CA SER A 47 23.16 -13.01 1.73
C SER A 47 22.18 -13.93 0.98
N GLU A 48 22.19 -15.22 1.29
CA GLU A 48 21.28 -16.19 0.69
C GLU A 48 19.81 -15.86 1.01
N THR A 49 19.53 -15.46 2.25
CA THR A 49 18.20 -15.05 2.71
C THR A 49 17.70 -13.80 1.98
N GLN A 50 18.55 -12.78 1.84
CA GLN A 50 18.25 -11.56 1.10
C GLN A 50 18.03 -11.84 -0.38
N ALA A 51 18.78 -12.75 -0.98
CA ALA A 51 18.60 -13.18 -2.37
C ALA A 51 17.24 -13.88 -2.57
N LYS A 52 16.83 -14.76 -1.64
CA LYS A 52 15.50 -15.40 -1.64
C LYS A 52 14.37 -14.35 -1.54
N MET A 53 14.54 -13.34 -0.66
CA MET A 53 13.58 -12.25 -0.53
C MET A 53 13.47 -11.40 -1.79
N LEU A 54 14.56 -11.15 -2.50
CA LEU A 54 14.51 -10.47 -3.80
C LEU A 54 13.78 -11.26 -4.88
N VAL A 55 13.93 -12.58 -4.91
CA VAL A 55 13.16 -13.44 -5.82
C VAL A 55 11.68 -13.34 -5.51
N LEU A 56 11.30 -13.38 -4.23
CA LEU A 56 9.92 -13.20 -3.79
C LEU A 56 9.38 -11.82 -4.20
N LEU A 57 10.13 -10.75 -3.95
CA LEU A 57 9.78 -9.39 -4.40
C LEU A 57 9.53 -9.34 -5.91
N ASN A 58 10.45 -9.92 -6.71
CA ASN A 58 10.30 -9.91 -8.16
C ASN A 58 9.04 -10.66 -8.64
N ASN A 59 8.70 -11.77 -8.01
CA ASN A 59 7.48 -12.53 -8.31
C ASN A 59 6.22 -11.71 -7.95
N MET A 60 6.18 -11.10 -6.77
CA MET A 60 5.10 -10.22 -6.35
C MET A 60 4.97 -9.00 -7.27
N MET A 61 6.09 -8.37 -7.64
CA MET A 61 6.12 -7.26 -8.59
C MET A 61 5.59 -7.67 -9.96
N GLY A 62 5.79 -8.92 -10.39
CA GLY A 62 5.19 -9.48 -11.60
C GLY A 62 3.66 -9.44 -11.56
N ILE A 63 3.06 -9.89 -10.46
CA ILE A 63 1.60 -9.89 -10.24
C ILE A 63 1.06 -8.45 -10.21
N PHE A 64 1.68 -7.58 -9.41
CA PHE A 64 1.26 -6.18 -9.30
C PHE A 64 1.45 -5.40 -10.60
N SER A 65 2.46 -5.75 -11.41
CA SER A 65 2.67 -5.15 -12.74
C SER A 65 1.53 -5.44 -13.70
N ILE A 66 0.89 -6.62 -13.64
CA ILE A 66 -0.31 -6.91 -14.43
C ILE A 66 -1.47 -6.01 -14.01
N PHE A 67 -1.69 -5.85 -12.71
CA PHE A 67 -2.72 -4.96 -12.18
C PHE A 67 -2.49 -3.50 -12.59
N VAL A 68 -1.26 -3.01 -12.46
CA VAL A 68 -0.85 -1.68 -12.90
C VAL A 68 -1.04 -1.51 -14.40
N CYS A 69 -0.75 -2.53 -15.21
CA CYS A 69 -0.98 -2.53 -16.65
C CYS A 69 -2.46 -2.30 -16.99
N VAL A 70 -3.39 -2.95 -16.27
CA VAL A 70 -4.84 -2.74 -16.46
C VAL A 70 -5.23 -1.29 -16.15
N VAL A 71 -4.73 -0.72 -15.04
CA VAL A 71 -5.01 0.66 -14.64
C VAL A 71 -4.45 1.67 -15.65
N LEU A 72 -3.19 1.51 -16.05
CA LEU A 72 -2.56 2.36 -17.07
C LEU A 72 -3.22 2.19 -18.44
N GLY A 73 -3.60 0.96 -18.81
CA GLY A 73 -4.35 0.69 -20.05
C GLY A 73 -5.69 1.44 -20.08
N PHE A 74 -6.45 1.40 -18.99
CA PHE A 74 -7.68 2.19 -18.84
C PHE A 74 -7.41 3.70 -18.96
N LEU A 75 -6.36 4.20 -18.31
CA LEU A 75 -5.95 5.60 -18.41
C LEU A 75 -5.61 6.00 -19.84
N ILE A 76 -4.86 5.16 -20.57
CA ILE A 76 -4.47 5.43 -21.96
C ILE A 76 -5.70 5.47 -22.88
N VAL A 77 -6.63 4.51 -22.74
CA VAL A 77 -7.90 4.49 -23.49
C VAL A 77 -8.73 5.75 -23.18
N TYR A 78 -8.82 6.13 -21.90
CA TYR A 78 -9.53 7.33 -21.49
C TYR A 78 -8.92 8.61 -22.08
N ALA A 79 -7.61 8.75 -21.98
CA ALA A 79 -6.86 9.88 -22.51
C ALA A 79 -6.97 9.99 -24.04
N ASN A 80 -6.92 8.85 -24.71
CA ASN A 80 -7.05 8.81 -26.16
C ASN A 80 -8.48 9.12 -26.64
N ASN A 81 -9.51 8.65 -25.95
CA ASN A 81 -10.90 9.04 -26.23
C ASN A 81 -11.10 10.56 -26.08
N PHE A 82 -10.43 11.17 -25.09
CA PHE A 82 -10.37 12.63 -24.95
C PHE A 82 -9.78 13.31 -26.19
N LEU A 83 -8.63 12.85 -26.69
CA LEU A 83 -7.98 13.41 -27.88
C LEU A 83 -8.88 13.31 -29.12
N ILE A 84 -9.54 12.17 -29.32
CA ILE A 84 -10.50 11.98 -30.41
C ILE A 84 -11.66 12.98 -30.32
N ARG A 85 -12.25 13.14 -29.12
CA ARG A 85 -13.34 14.11 -28.89
C ARG A 85 -12.92 15.54 -29.23
N ARG A 86 -11.72 15.95 -28.88
CA ARG A 86 -11.19 17.29 -29.12
C ARG A 86 -11.00 17.58 -30.61
N ARG A 87 -10.70 16.55 -31.40
CA ARG A 87 -10.44 16.64 -32.84
C ARG A 87 -11.62 16.27 -33.73
N LYS A 88 -12.82 16.10 -33.15
CA LYS A 88 -14.02 15.70 -33.88
C LYS A 88 -14.26 16.55 -35.17
N LYS A 89 -14.09 17.87 -35.09
CA LYS A 89 -14.29 18.77 -36.22
C LYS A 89 -13.26 18.55 -37.32
N GLU A 90 -11.98 18.34 -36.98
CA GLU A 90 -10.93 18.02 -37.95
C GLU A 90 -11.21 16.69 -38.66
N LEU A 91 -11.59 15.67 -37.87
CA LEU A 91 -11.96 14.36 -38.38
C LEU A 91 -13.20 14.43 -39.27
N GLY A 92 -14.20 15.26 -38.90
CA GLY A 92 -15.38 15.55 -39.71
C GLY A 92 -15.02 16.24 -41.04
N LEU A 93 -14.09 17.20 -41.01
CA LEU A 93 -13.60 17.89 -42.21
C LEU A 93 -12.90 16.93 -43.18
N TYR A 94 -12.09 16.00 -42.69
CA TYR A 94 -11.47 14.98 -43.53
C TYR A 94 -12.50 14.10 -44.25
N LEU A 95 -13.60 13.74 -43.57
CA LEU A 95 -14.69 12.98 -44.17
C LEU A 95 -15.46 13.80 -45.22
N VAL A 96 -15.68 15.12 -45.00
CA VAL A 96 -16.31 16.01 -45.96
C VAL A 96 -15.42 16.19 -47.20
N LEU A 97 -14.10 16.22 -47.03
CA LEU A 97 -13.12 16.28 -48.12
C LEU A 97 -12.98 14.96 -48.90
N GLY A 98 -13.83 13.97 -48.63
CA GLY A 98 -13.89 12.72 -49.36
C GLY A 98 -13.00 11.60 -48.85
N MET A 99 -12.37 11.76 -47.67
CA MET A 99 -11.64 10.65 -47.05
C MET A 99 -12.62 9.63 -46.47
N ASN A 100 -12.37 8.35 -46.69
CA ASN A 100 -13.17 7.30 -46.04
C ASN A 100 -12.80 7.12 -44.57
N LYS A 101 -13.70 6.55 -43.77
CA LYS A 101 -13.49 6.32 -42.31
C LYS A 101 -12.22 5.51 -42.03
N GLY A 102 -11.87 4.53 -42.85
CA GLY A 102 -10.66 3.73 -42.72
C GLY A 102 -9.38 4.54 -42.88
N THR A 103 -9.37 5.51 -43.78
CA THR A 103 -8.24 6.44 -43.98
C THR A 103 -8.06 7.34 -42.74
N VAL A 104 -9.15 7.89 -42.24
CA VAL A 104 -9.12 8.71 -41.00
C VAL A 104 -8.62 7.89 -39.80
N ALA A 105 -9.09 6.65 -39.67
CA ALA A 105 -8.62 5.75 -38.61
C ALA A 105 -7.12 5.47 -38.72
N ARG A 106 -6.58 5.24 -39.96
CA ARG A 106 -5.13 5.04 -40.18
C ARG A 106 -4.31 6.27 -39.79
N ILE A 107 -4.77 7.48 -40.09
CA ILE A 107 -4.06 8.70 -39.68
C ILE A 107 -3.99 8.78 -38.14
N LEU A 108 -5.11 8.55 -37.44
CA LEU A 108 -5.16 8.52 -35.98
C LEU A 108 -4.26 7.42 -35.39
N MET A 109 -4.24 6.24 -36.02
CA MET A 109 -3.33 5.16 -35.60
C MET A 109 -1.86 5.59 -35.68
N ILE A 110 -1.44 6.18 -36.79
CA ILE A 110 -0.06 6.66 -37.00
C ILE A 110 0.29 7.71 -35.94
N GLU A 111 -0.60 8.68 -35.69
CA GLU A 111 -0.41 9.70 -34.66
C GLU A 111 -0.25 9.08 -33.25
N THR A 112 -1.14 8.16 -32.89
CA THR A 112 -1.11 7.46 -31.61
C THR A 112 0.20 6.68 -31.45
N VAL A 113 0.62 5.92 -32.47
CA VAL A 113 1.88 5.16 -32.45
C VAL A 113 3.09 6.10 -32.32
N MET A 114 3.14 7.20 -33.05
CA MET A 114 4.24 8.18 -32.96
C MET A 114 4.38 8.74 -31.54
N ILE A 115 3.28 9.19 -30.94
CA ILE A 115 3.30 9.75 -29.60
C ILE A 115 3.70 8.67 -28.58
N GLY A 116 3.16 7.46 -28.72
CA GLY A 116 3.46 6.33 -27.88
C GLY A 116 4.94 5.92 -27.93
N THR A 117 5.51 5.84 -29.13
CA THR A 117 6.92 5.50 -29.29
C THR A 117 7.83 6.57 -28.68
N LEU A 118 7.51 7.85 -28.86
CA LEU A 118 8.26 8.95 -28.24
C LEU A 118 8.13 8.92 -26.70
N ALA A 119 6.92 8.69 -26.18
CA ALA A 119 6.69 8.59 -24.74
C ALA A 119 7.37 7.36 -24.14
N PHE A 120 7.39 6.24 -24.86
CA PHE A 120 8.10 5.02 -24.46
C PHE A 120 9.61 5.26 -24.38
N ALA A 121 10.21 5.85 -25.42
CA ALA A 121 11.64 6.16 -25.42
C ALA A 121 12.03 7.16 -24.30
N ALA A 122 11.24 8.23 -24.12
CA ALA A 122 11.46 9.20 -23.05
C ALA A 122 11.27 8.56 -21.67
N GLY A 123 10.24 7.72 -21.50
CA GLY A 123 9.95 7.02 -20.25
C GLY A 123 11.02 6.00 -19.88
N LEU A 124 11.53 5.24 -20.84
CA LEU A 124 12.67 4.34 -20.63
C LEU A 124 13.93 5.12 -20.24
N GLY A 125 14.25 6.20 -20.96
CA GLY A 125 15.42 7.02 -20.65
C GLY A 125 15.37 7.59 -19.23
N LEU A 126 14.24 8.18 -18.83
CA LEU A 126 14.01 8.64 -17.47
C LEU A 126 14.03 7.48 -16.46
N GLY A 127 13.40 6.35 -16.81
CA GLY A 127 13.35 5.16 -15.96
C GLY A 127 14.73 4.59 -15.67
N ILE A 128 15.60 4.50 -16.67
CA ILE A 128 17.00 4.07 -16.50
C ILE A 128 17.75 5.00 -15.54
N LEU A 129 17.59 6.31 -15.65
CA LEU A 129 18.22 7.27 -14.75
C LEU A 129 17.68 7.18 -13.32
N VAL A 130 16.36 7.13 -13.16
CA VAL A 130 15.71 7.05 -11.84
C VAL A 130 16.01 5.71 -11.17
N SER A 131 16.13 4.63 -11.92
CA SER A 131 16.44 3.31 -11.37
C SER A 131 17.81 3.24 -10.69
N GLN A 132 18.80 4.01 -11.17
CA GLN A 132 20.11 4.09 -10.52
C GLN A 132 20.01 4.75 -9.13
N ALA A 133 19.22 5.83 -9.00
CA ALA A 133 18.98 6.47 -7.72
C ALA A 133 18.21 5.52 -6.76
N LEU A 134 17.27 4.74 -7.29
CA LEU A 134 16.50 3.78 -6.50
C LEU A 134 17.38 2.65 -5.96
N THR A 135 18.44 2.25 -6.65
CA THR A 135 19.42 1.25 -6.16
C THR A 135 20.05 1.67 -4.84
N VAL A 136 20.41 2.95 -4.71
CA VAL A 136 20.98 3.48 -3.45
C VAL A 136 19.96 3.39 -2.32
N VAL A 137 18.71 3.74 -2.60
CA VAL A 137 17.62 3.64 -1.61
C VAL A 137 17.38 2.18 -1.21
N THR A 138 17.43 1.27 -2.18
CA THR A 138 17.25 -0.18 -1.94
C THR A 138 18.38 -0.73 -1.07
N ALA A 139 19.65 -0.40 -1.36
CA ALA A 139 20.78 -0.83 -0.56
C ALA A 139 20.67 -0.37 0.90
N ASN A 140 20.23 0.89 1.12
CA ASN A 140 19.99 1.40 2.46
C ASN A 140 18.83 0.68 3.18
N LEU A 141 17.78 0.30 2.46
CA LEU A 141 16.65 -0.44 3.05
C LEU A 141 17.04 -1.87 3.44
N PHE A 142 17.91 -2.50 2.68
CA PHE A 142 18.50 -3.81 3.01
C PHE A 142 19.62 -3.74 4.06
N MET A 143 20.08 -2.53 4.40
CA MET A 143 21.28 -2.32 5.22
C MET A 143 22.52 -3.01 4.66
N VAL A 144 22.62 -3.11 3.34
CA VAL A 144 23.70 -3.79 2.61
C VAL A 144 24.68 -2.78 2.04
N GLN A 145 25.98 -3.10 2.11
CA GLN A 145 27.00 -2.30 1.45
C GLN A 145 26.96 -2.49 -0.07
N LEU A 146 27.06 -1.39 -0.79
CA LEU A 146 27.25 -1.42 -2.24
C LEU A 146 28.69 -1.84 -2.53
N LYS A 147 28.88 -2.92 -3.29
CA LYS A 147 30.23 -3.41 -3.70
C LYS A 147 30.97 -2.38 -4.57
N ALA A 148 30.27 -1.85 -5.58
CA ALA A 148 30.72 -0.77 -6.45
C ALA A 148 29.48 -0.18 -7.16
N PHE A 149 29.52 1.10 -7.47
CA PHE A 149 28.47 1.70 -8.29
C PHE A 149 28.78 1.42 -9.76
N GLU A 150 27.98 0.58 -10.40
CA GLU A 150 28.01 0.34 -11.83
C GLU A 150 26.71 0.80 -12.48
N PHE A 151 26.79 1.42 -13.65
CA PHE A 151 25.60 1.85 -14.38
C PHE A 151 24.97 0.65 -15.08
N ILE A 152 23.92 0.06 -14.46
CA ILE A 152 23.27 -1.16 -14.96
C ILE A 152 21.99 -0.84 -15.71
N ILE A 153 21.88 -1.36 -16.93
CA ILE A 153 20.66 -1.33 -17.73
C ILE A 153 20.02 -2.73 -17.69
N SER A 154 18.81 -2.83 -17.13
CA SER A 154 18.07 -4.08 -17.09
C SER A 154 17.40 -4.37 -18.44
N PHE A 155 17.99 -5.24 -19.25
CA PHE A 155 17.39 -5.66 -20.52
C PHE A 155 16.03 -6.37 -20.31
N ASN A 156 15.91 -7.17 -19.23
CA ASN A 156 14.66 -7.85 -18.88
C ASN A 156 13.54 -6.84 -18.56
N ALA A 157 13.85 -5.76 -17.82
CA ALA A 157 12.88 -4.70 -17.53
C ALA A 157 12.48 -3.93 -18.80
N ILE A 158 13.41 -3.70 -19.75
CA ILE A 158 13.09 -3.10 -21.05
C ILE A 158 12.11 -3.98 -21.81
N VAL A 159 12.39 -5.30 -21.92
CA VAL A 159 11.53 -6.25 -22.63
C VAL A 159 10.16 -6.34 -21.98
N LYS A 160 10.08 -6.49 -20.66
CA LYS A 160 8.83 -6.47 -19.91
C LYS A 160 8.05 -5.16 -20.20
N SER A 161 8.69 -4.00 -20.10
CA SER A 161 8.06 -2.71 -20.38
C SER A 161 7.57 -2.62 -21.82
N ALA A 162 8.31 -3.10 -22.80
CA ALA A 162 7.92 -3.10 -24.20
C ALA A 162 6.72 -4.03 -24.47
N VAL A 163 6.70 -5.22 -23.87
CA VAL A 163 5.60 -6.18 -24.01
C VAL A 163 4.30 -5.61 -23.39
N PHE A 164 4.37 -5.14 -22.14
CA PHE A 164 3.18 -4.60 -21.44
C PHE A 164 2.67 -3.32 -22.11
N PHE A 165 3.57 -2.40 -22.42
CA PHE A 165 3.20 -1.15 -23.08
C PHE A 165 2.68 -1.39 -24.52
N GLY A 166 3.31 -2.32 -25.25
CA GLY A 166 2.86 -2.75 -26.57
C GLY A 166 1.47 -3.38 -26.52
N GLY A 167 1.20 -4.24 -25.55
CA GLY A 167 -0.13 -4.83 -25.32
C GLY A 167 -1.20 -3.78 -25.03
N MET A 168 -0.92 -2.83 -24.11
CA MET A 168 -1.81 -1.72 -23.82
C MET A 168 -2.09 -0.87 -25.07
N TYR A 169 -1.05 -0.56 -25.85
CA TYR A 169 -1.17 0.20 -27.08
C TYR A 169 -2.00 -0.51 -28.14
N LEU A 170 -1.85 -1.81 -28.26
CA LEU A 170 -2.67 -2.62 -29.19
C LEU A 170 -4.16 -2.51 -28.85
N ILE A 171 -4.51 -2.58 -27.55
CA ILE A 171 -5.89 -2.35 -27.10
C ILE A 171 -6.38 -0.95 -27.48
N VAL A 172 -5.55 0.07 -27.31
CA VAL A 172 -5.88 1.46 -27.69
C VAL A 172 -6.09 1.60 -29.19
N LEU A 173 -5.27 0.98 -30.03
CA LEU A 173 -5.41 1.02 -31.48
C LEU A 173 -6.71 0.35 -31.94
N ILE A 174 -7.07 -0.79 -31.36
CA ILE A 174 -8.35 -1.46 -31.61
C ILE A 174 -9.52 -0.56 -31.22
N PHE A 175 -9.46 0.02 -30.01
CA PHE A 175 -10.48 0.94 -29.52
C PHE A 175 -10.65 2.17 -30.41
N ASN A 176 -9.55 2.79 -30.86
CA ASN A 176 -9.56 3.93 -31.77
C ASN A 176 -10.27 3.63 -33.08
N THR A 177 -9.93 2.48 -33.66
CA THR A 177 -10.54 2.04 -34.90
C THR A 177 -12.04 1.86 -34.75
N TRP A 178 -12.45 1.20 -33.64
CA TRP A 178 -13.85 0.96 -33.35
C TRP A 178 -14.64 2.26 -33.07
N VAL A 179 -14.07 3.21 -32.34
CA VAL A 179 -14.70 4.50 -32.05
C VAL A 179 -14.91 5.32 -33.32
N VAL A 180 -13.87 5.41 -34.18
CA VAL A 180 -13.98 6.20 -35.46
C VAL A 180 -15.02 5.60 -36.39
N GLN A 181 -15.11 4.27 -36.46
CA GLN A 181 -16.13 3.62 -37.32
C GLN A 181 -17.56 3.89 -36.85
N ARG A 182 -17.81 4.06 -35.54
CA ARG A 182 -19.12 4.35 -34.95
C ARG A 182 -19.59 5.80 -35.13
N TYR A 183 -18.69 6.75 -35.30
CA TYR A 183 -19.11 8.15 -35.48
C TYR A 183 -19.88 8.36 -36.75
N LYS A 184 -21.01 9.07 -36.66
CA LYS A 184 -21.75 9.61 -37.81
C LYS A 184 -21.17 10.97 -38.20
N LEU A 185 -21.14 11.31 -39.49
CA LEU A 185 -20.60 12.58 -40.00
C LEU A 185 -21.28 13.79 -39.32
N ILE A 186 -22.59 13.72 -39.12
CA ILE A 186 -23.37 14.77 -38.47
C ILE A 186 -22.96 14.99 -37.00
N ASP A 187 -22.61 13.91 -36.27
CA ASP A 187 -22.16 13.99 -34.86
C ASP A 187 -20.75 14.60 -34.77
N LEU A 188 -19.92 14.45 -35.79
CA LEU A 188 -18.59 15.05 -35.89
C LEU A 188 -18.63 16.55 -36.20
N LEU A 189 -19.56 16.98 -37.06
CA LEU A 189 -19.66 18.38 -37.49
C LEU A 189 -20.52 19.24 -36.53
N GLN A 190 -21.60 18.68 -35.95
CA GLN A 190 -22.56 19.41 -35.15
C GLN A 190 -22.50 19.08 -33.64
N GLY A 191 -21.55 18.27 -33.22
CA GLY A 191 -21.46 17.80 -31.83
C GLY A 191 -21.41 18.92 -30.77
N ASP A 192 -20.87 20.10 -31.14
CA ASP A 192 -20.83 21.27 -30.25
C ASP A 192 -22.18 22.00 -30.10
N ARG A 193 -23.14 21.78 -31.00
CA ARG A 193 -24.45 22.45 -30.97
C ARG A 193 -25.54 21.64 -30.29
N ARG A 194 -25.35 20.36 -30.05
CA ARG A 194 -26.28 19.57 -29.25
C ARG A 194 -26.04 19.87 -27.75
N ASN A 195 -26.89 20.72 -27.21
CA ASN A 195 -27.03 20.79 -25.76
C ASN A 195 -27.52 19.42 -25.29
N GLU A 196 -26.70 18.69 -24.57
CA GLU A 196 -27.17 17.54 -23.81
C GLU A 196 -28.26 18.08 -22.89
N ALA A 197 -29.50 17.63 -23.11
CA ALA A 197 -30.61 18.02 -22.27
C ALA A 197 -30.28 17.63 -20.83
N LEU A 198 -30.12 18.63 -19.97
CA LEU A 198 -29.91 18.43 -18.54
C LEU A 198 -31.12 17.66 -18.02
N LYS A 199 -31.01 16.35 -17.85
CA LYS A 199 -31.96 15.57 -17.09
C LYS A 199 -31.80 15.99 -15.61
N LEU A 200 -32.49 17.07 -15.24
CA LEU A 200 -32.59 17.52 -13.87
C LEU A 200 -33.32 16.42 -13.09
N ARG A 201 -32.59 15.70 -12.25
CA ARG A 201 -33.21 14.77 -11.30
C ARG A 201 -34.05 15.52 -10.31
N SER A 202 -35.13 14.87 -9.83
CA SER A 202 -35.91 15.41 -8.73
C SER A 202 -35.01 15.62 -7.51
N ILE A 203 -35.10 16.78 -6.89
CA ILE A 203 -34.22 17.20 -5.79
C ILE A 203 -34.42 16.32 -4.57
N GLY A 204 -35.68 15.90 -4.31
CA GLY A 204 -36.00 14.98 -3.24
C GLY A 204 -35.26 13.64 -3.38
N LEU A 205 -35.26 13.08 -4.60
CA LEU A 205 -34.53 11.84 -4.88
C LEU A 205 -33.02 12.01 -4.68
N SER A 206 -32.43 13.13 -5.10
CA SER A 206 -31.00 13.38 -4.91
C SER A 206 -30.64 13.52 -3.43
N ALA A 207 -31.50 14.15 -2.61
CA ALA A 207 -31.28 14.25 -1.17
C ALA A 207 -31.39 12.89 -0.47
N VAL A 208 -32.39 12.08 -0.83
CA VAL A 208 -32.56 10.71 -0.30
C VAL A 208 -31.35 9.83 -0.67
N LEU A 209 -30.91 9.87 -1.94
CA LEU A 209 -29.74 9.11 -2.38
C LEU A 209 -28.44 9.57 -1.70
N PHE A 210 -28.32 10.87 -1.40
CA PHE A 210 -27.18 11.40 -0.65
C PHE A 210 -27.16 10.88 0.79
N LEU A 211 -28.29 10.92 1.48
CA LEU A 211 -28.40 10.34 2.83
C LEU A 211 -28.14 8.83 2.82
N ALA A 212 -28.72 8.11 1.84
CA ALA A 212 -28.48 6.69 1.67
C ALA A 212 -26.98 6.39 1.46
N SER A 213 -26.27 7.22 0.66
CA SER A 213 -24.83 7.04 0.45
C SER A 213 -24.03 7.20 1.75
N LEU A 214 -24.40 8.15 2.61
CA LEU A 214 -23.74 8.34 3.91
C LEU A 214 -23.97 7.15 4.85
N ILE A 215 -25.18 6.59 4.85
CA ILE A 215 -25.51 5.39 5.65
C ILE A 215 -24.70 4.20 5.15
N ILE A 216 -24.65 3.96 3.82
CA ILE A 216 -23.89 2.85 3.22
C ILE A 216 -22.41 3.00 3.54
N LEU A 217 -21.85 4.22 3.44
CA LEU A 217 -20.46 4.48 3.81
C LEU A 217 -20.21 4.25 5.31
N GLY A 218 -21.15 4.67 6.17
CA GLY A 218 -21.09 4.41 7.61
C GLY A 218 -21.05 2.91 7.93
N CYS A 219 -21.91 2.10 7.28
CA CYS A 219 -21.87 0.64 7.40
C CYS A 219 -20.54 0.04 6.91
N ALA A 220 -20.04 0.52 5.76
CA ALA A 220 -18.75 0.05 5.23
C ALA A 220 -17.59 0.37 6.20
N TYR A 221 -17.62 1.55 6.83
CA TYR A 221 -16.61 1.95 7.80
C TYR A 221 -16.69 1.15 9.10
N ALA A 222 -17.90 0.85 9.58
CA ALA A 222 -18.07 -0.01 10.75
C ALA A 222 -17.47 -1.39 10.49
N LEU A 223 -17.86 -2.04 9.38
CA LEU A 223 -17.36 -3.37 9.02
C LEU A 223 -15.83 -3.42 8.91
N ILE A 224 -15.19 -2.43 8.26
CA ILE A 224 -13.73 -2.46 8.11
C ILE A 224 -12.99 -2.16 9.43
N LEU A 225 -13.58 -1.36 10.32
CA LEU A 225 -13.02 -1.08 11.64
C LEU A 225 -13.16 -2.27 12.58
N ASP A 226 -14.22 -3.08 12.45
CA ASP A 226 -14.43 -4.29 13.23
C ASP A 226 -13.53 -5.43 12.72
N ASN A 227 -13.40 -5.60 11.40
CA ASN A 227 -12.53 -6.61 10.78
C ASN A 227 -11.03 -6.33 10.98
N GLY A 228 -10.62 -5.06 11.10
CA GLY A 228 -9.24 -4.66 11.35
C GLY A 228 -8.25 -4.99 10.22
N PHE A 229 -8.69 -5.33 9.02
CA PHE A 229 -7.83 -5.78 7.89
C PHE A 229 -7.07 -7.09 8.12
N MET A 230 -7.44 -7.87 9.13
CA MET A 230 -6.72 -9.08 9.50
C MET A 230 -7.16 -10.31 8.71
N MET A 231 -8.42 -10.38 8.31
CA MET A 231 -8.95 -11.51 7.55
C MET A 231 -9.58 -11.04 6.25
N PHE A 232 -9.25 -11.75 5.15
CA PHE A 232 -9.89 -11.56 3.83
C PHE A 232 -11.18 -12.40 3.76
N ASP A 233 -12.11 -12.12 4.67
CA ASP A 233 -13.39 -12.80 4.82
C ASP A 233 -14.55 -12.10 4.10
N MET A 234 -15.78 -12.55 4.36
CA MET A 234 -16.99 -11.98 3.77
C MET A 234 -17.25 -10.55 4.25
N GLU A 235 -16.87 -10.20 5.49
CA GLU A 235 -17.05 -8.86 6.05
C GLU A 235 -16.10 -7.86 5.39
N PHE A 236 -14.86 -8.27 5.17
CA PHE A 236 -13.89 -7.49 4.40
C PHE A 236 -14.38 -7.24 2.98
N ALA A 237 -14.83 -8.29 2.27
CA ALA A 237 -15.37 -8.15 0.92
C ALA A 237 -16.62 -7.24 0.89
N ALA A 238 -17.52 -7.39 1.86
CA ALA A 238 -18.71 -6.56 1.99
C ALA A 238 -18.34 -5.09 2.24
N SER A 239 -17.35 -4.80 3.09
CA SER A 239 -16.89 -3.43 3.36
C SER A 239 -16.37 -2.74 2.10
N ILE A 240 -15.60 -3.43 1.25
CA ILE A 240 -15.08 -2.90 -0.01
C ILE A 240 -16.21 -2.64 -1.02
N ILE A 241 -17.16 -3.58 -1.15
CA ILE A 241 -18.29 -3.45 -2.06
C ILE A 241 -19.19 -2.28 -1.62
N LEU A 242 -19.55 -2.22 -0.34
CA LEU A 242 -20.37 -1.14 0.21
C LEU A 242 -19.64 0.21 0.14
N GLY A 243 -18.35 0.26 0.43
CA GLY A 243 -17.54 1.46 0.32
C GLY A 243 -17.48 1.99 -1.12
N SER A 244 -17.28 1.10 -2.10
CA SER A 244 -17.28 1.46 -3.52
C SER A 244 -18.66 1.93 -4.00
N MET A 245 -19.73 1.22 -3.60
CA MET A 245 -21.11 1.57 -3.94
C MET A 245 -21.53 2.88 -3.26
N GLY A 246 -21.17 3.08 -2.00
CA GLY A 246 -21.43 4.31 -1.25
C GLY A 246 -20.74 5.52 -1.89
N THR A 247 -19.47 5.37 -2.28
CA THR A 247 -18.70 6.40 -3.00
C THR A 247 -19.34 6.75 -4.34
N PHE A 248 -19.78 5.74 -5.09
CA PHE A 248 -20.48 5.94 -6.35
C PHE A 248 -21.81 6.72 -6.14
N LEU A 249 -22.64 6.30 -5.20
CA LEU A 249 -23.89 6.97 -4.86
C LEU A 249 -23.67 8.40 -4.35
N PHE A 250 -22.61 8.63 -3.59
CA PHE A 250 -22.22 9.94 -3.10
C PHE A 250 -22.01 10.93 -4.25
N PHE A 251 -21.13 10.62 -5.21
CA PHE A 251 -20.89 11.50 -6.35
C PHE A 251 -22.10 11.59 -7.29
N PHE A 252 -22.84 10.49 -7.43
CA PHE A 252 -24.04 10.45 -8.24
C PHE A 252 -25.16 11.39 -7.72
N SER A 253 -25.31 11.48 -6.42
CA SER A 253 -26.34 12.31 -5.77
C SER A 253 -25.89 13.76 -5.55
N LEU A 254 -24.58 13.99 -5.45
CA LEU A 254 -23.97 15.26 -5.09
C LEU A 254 -24.37 16.39 -6.05
N SER A 255 -24.50 16.11 -7.37
CA SER A 255 -24.84 17.12 -8.37
C SER A 255 -26.20 17.79 -8.11
N GLY A 256 -27.22 17.01 -7.73
CA GLY A 256 -28.55 17.54 -7.46
C GLY A 256 -28.64 18.28 -6.11
N PHE A 257 -27.95 17.77 -5.10
CA PHE A 257 -27.95 18.33 -3.74
C PHE A 257 -27.09 19.61 -3.64
N LEU A 258 -25.85 19.58 -4.16
CA LEU A 258 -24.91 20.70 -4.04
C LEU A 258 -25.44 22.00 -4.64
N LEU A 259 -26.07 21.93 -5.82
CA LEU A 259 -26.58 23.11 -6.49
C LEU A 259 -27.63 23.83 -5.64
N LYS A 260 -28.56 23.08 -5.04
CA LYS A 260 -29.59 23.69 -4.19
C LYS A 260 -29.05 24.20 -2.86
N PHE A 261 -28.14 23.48 -2.25
CA PHE A 261 -27.49 23.93 -1.03
C PHE A 261 -26.79 25.28 -1.24
N VAL A 262 -26.10 25.45 -2.38
CA VAL A 262 -25.46 26.72 -2.72
C VAL A 262 -26.47 27.79 -3.15
N GLN A 263 -27.53 27.42 -3.86
CA GLN A 263 -28.62 28.35 -4.23
C GLN A 263 -29.39 28.88 -3.03
N SER A 264 -29.52 28.10 -1.94
CA SER A 264 -30.17 28.56 -0.70
C SER A 264 -29.41 29.70 -0.03
N ARG A 265 -28.09 29.82 -0.28
CA ARG A 265 -27.24 30.92 0.18
C ARG A 265 -27.17 32.03 -0.89
N GLN A 266 -28.25 32.79 -1.08
CA GLN A 266 -28.37 33.80 -2.14
C GLN A 266 -27.21 34.80 -2.18
N SER A 267 -26.74 35.28 -1.02
CA SER A 267 -25.61 36.22 -0.91
C SER A 267 -24.30 35.68 -1.49
N PHE A 268 -24.05 34.37 -1.42
CA PHE A 268 -22.89 33.70 -2.01
C PHE A 268 -23.13 33.40 -3.49
N TYR A 269 -24.31 32.91 -3.85
CA TYR A 269 -24.64 32.45 -5.19
C TYR A 269 -24.59 33.59 -6.23
N TYR A 270 -25.11 34.77 -5.92
CA TYR A 270 -25.15 35.93 -6.82
C TYR A 270 -23.90 36.81 -6.75
N ARG A 271 -22.90 36.48 -5.92
CA ARG A 271 -21.66 37.24 -5.80
C ARG A 271 -20.69 36.89 -6.93
N ASN A 272 -20.21 37.90 -7.68
CA ASN A 272 -19.26 37.75 -8.81
C ASN A 272 -19.74 36.71 -9.84
N LEU A 273 -18.86 35.78 -10.24
CA LEU A 273 -19.14 34.70 -11.20
C LEU A 273 -19.55 33.38 -10.53
N ASN A 274 -19.92 33.37 -9.25
CA ASN A 274 -20.23 32.12 -8.54
C ASN A 274 -21.41 31.37 -9.17
N MET A 275 -22.45 32.09 -9.64
CA MET A 275 -23.57 31.50 -10.37
C MET A 275 -23.11 30.76 -11.64
N PHE A 276 -22.18 31.37 -12.38
CA PHE A 276 -21.61 30.76 -13.59
C PHE A 276 -20.81 29.49 -13.26
N VAL A 277 -19.91 29.58 -12.25
CA VAL A 277 -19.12 28.43 -11.77
C VAL A 277 -20.01 27.30 -11.31
N MET A 278 -21.03 27.59 -10.47
CA MET A 278 -21.93 26.57 -9.91
C MET A 278 -22.78 25.89 -10.98
N ARG A 279 -23.25 26.62 -11.99
CA ARG A 279 -23.99 26.03 -13.12
C ARG A 279 -23.10 25.11 -13.96
N GLN A 280 -21.85 25.50 -14.20
CA GLN A 280 -20.90 24.65 -14.91
C GLN A 280 -20.58 23.39 -14.11
N LEU A 281 -20.25 23.55 -12.83
CA LEU A 281 -19.98 22.43 -11.93
C LEU A 281 -21.15 21.43 -11.90
N ASN A 282 -22.37 21.89 -11.71
CA ASN A 282 -23.53 21.02 -11.65
C ASN A 282 -23.75 20.22 -12.94
N SER A 283 -23.65 20.89 -14.08
CA SER A 283 -23.77 20.22 -15.39
C SER A 283 -22.74 19.11 -15.57
N ARG A 284 -21.54 19.31 -15.05
CA ARG A 284 -20.40 18.40 -15.25
C ARG A 284 -20.27 17.33 -14.18
N ILE A 285 -20.54 17.62 -12.92
CA ILE A 285 -20.58 16.59 -11.86
C ILE A 285 -21.58 15.49 -12.25
N ASN A 286 -22.72 15.88 -12.83
CA ASN A 286 -23.75 14.93 -13.30
C ASN A 286 -23.28 14.03 -14.45
N SER A 287 -22.26 14.42 -15.23
CA SER A 287 -21.67 13.60 -16.31
C SER A 287 -20.35 12.91 -15.88
N ALA A 288 -19.69 13.40 -14.83
CA ALA A 288 -18.35 12.97 -14.42
C ALA A 288 -18.33 12.15 -13.11
N PHE A 289 -19.49 11.83 -12.53
CA PHE A 289 -19.58 11.12 -11.24
C PHE A 289 -18.82 9.78 -11.24
N VAL A 290 -18.84 9.03 -12.36
CA VAL A 290 -18.08 7.78 -12.49
C VAL A 290 -16.57 8.04 -12.39
N SER A 291 -16.08 9.05 -13.10
CA SER A 291 -14.65 9.42 -13.05
C SER A 291 -14.25 9.88 -11.65
N MET A 292 -15.08 10.68 -10.97
CA MET A 292 -14.83 11.14 -9.60
C MET A 292 -14.80 9.99 -8.61
N THR A 293 -15.68 9.00 -8.78
CA THR A 293 -15.69 7.77 -7.97
C THR A 293 -14.38 6.99 -8.14
N VAL A 294 -13.99 6.71 -9.39
CA VAL A 294 -12.75 5.98 -9.69
C VAL A 294 -11.53 6.73 -9.15
N ILE A 295 -11.45 8.04 -9.33
CA ILE A 295 -10.36 8.88 -8.83
C ILE A 295 -10.30 8.85 -7.30
N SER A 296 -11.45 8.96 -6.62
CA SER A 296 -11.50 8.90 -5.16
C SER A 296 -11.02 7.55 -4.62
N ILE A 297 -11.42 6.44 -5.27
CA ILE A 297 -10.94 5.10 -4.91
C ILE A 297 -9.45 4.95 -5.21
N MET A 298 -8.96 5.44 -6.34
CA MET A 298 -7.52 5.43 -6.65
C MET A 298 -6.70 6.23 -5.64
N LEU A 299 -7.20 7.40 -5.21
CA LEU A 299 -6.54 8.22 -4.17
C LEU A 299 -6.60 7.54 -2.81
N LEU A 300 -7.71 6.87 -2.45
CA LEU A 300 -7.79 6.03 -1.27
C LEU A 300 -6.70 4.94 -1.30
N LEU A 301 -6.59 4.21 -2.41
CA LEU A 301 -5.56 3.18 -2.58
C LEU A 301 -4.15 3.76 -2.51
N THR A 302 -3.93 4.96 -3.07
CA THR A 302 -2.66 5.68 -2.97
C THR A 302 -2.28 5.97 -1.52
N ILE A 303 -3.17 6.65 -0.79
CA ILE A 303 -2.92 7.07 0.60
C ILE A 303 -2.82 5.83 1.49
N GLY A 304 -3.74 4.88 1.31
CA GLY A 304 -3.77 3.63 2.06
C GLY A 304 -2.48 2.81 1.87
N ALA A 305 -2.08 2.56 0.62
CA ALA A 305 -0.86 1.80 0.33
C ALA A 305 0.40 2.48 0.88
N LEU A 306 0.56 3.79 0.64
CA LEU A 306 1.72 4.53 1.13
C LEU A 306 1.76 4.61 2.65
N CYS A 307 0.66 5.00 3.31
CA CYS A 307 0.63 5.09 4.77
C CYS A 307 0.83 3.72 5.42
N THR A 308 0.12 2.69 4.96
CA THR A 308 0.21 1.33 5.52
C THR A 308 1.59 0.73 5.29
N GLY A 309 2.11 0.79 4.05
CA GLY A 309 3.42 0.21 3.72
C GLY A 309 4.57 0.87 4.45
N LEU A 310 4.53 2.19 4.61
CA LEU A 310 5.54 2.93 5.38
C LEU A 310 5.40 2.71 6.90
N SER A 311 4.18 2.52 7.40
CA SER A 311 3.94 2.20 8.82
C SER A 311 4.42 0.79 9.17
N PHE A 312 4.18 -0.19 8.29
CA PHE A 312 4.72 -1.56 8.44
C PHE A 312 6.25 -1.57 8.51
N ASN A 313 6.89 -0.67 7.79
CA ASN A 313 8.34 -0.51 7.85
C ASN A 313 8.84 -0.15 9.26
N GLN A 314 8.09 0.66 10.01
CA GLN A 314 8.42 0.97 11.41
C GLN A 314 8.21 -0.23 12.35
N VAL A 315 7.13 -1.00 12.13
CA VAL A 315 6.87 -2.21 12.92
C VAL A 315 8.04 -3.19 12.78
N LEU A 316 8.47 -3.44 11.54
CA LEU A 316 9.57 -4.36 11.26
C LEU A 316 10.95 -3.75 11.59
N ALA A 317 11.10 -2.41 11.66
CA ALA A 317 12.36 -1.75 12.01
C ALA A 317 12.61 -1.74 13.51
N GLY A 318 11.54 -1.84 14.29
CA GLY A 318 11.59 -1.42 15.68
C GLY A 318 12.38 -2.32 16.61
N ASP A 319 12.53 -3.61 16.36
CA ASP A 319 12.94 -4.43 17.49
C ASP A 319 13.49 -5.83 17.19
N VAL A 320 14.29 -6.02 16.15
CA VAL A 320 14.96 -7.32 16.00
C VAL A 320 15.84 -7.61 17.23
N GLU A 321 16.51 -6.61 17.81
CA GLU A 321 17.28 -6.77 19.05
C GLU A 321 16.40 -7.16 20.25
N LYS A 322 15.16 -6.67 20.30
CA LYS A 322 14.21 -7.00 21.38
C LYS A 322 13.48 -8.33 21.14
N THR A 323 13.22 -8.69 19.89
CA THR A 323 12.55 -9.95 19.53
C THR A 323 13.52 -11.12 19.36
N SER A 324 14.81 -10.83 19.21
CA SER A 324 15.88 -11.83 19.09
C SER A 324 17.04 -11.46 20.00
N PRO A 325 16.88 -11.67 21.33
CA PRO A 325 17.87 -11.26 22.32
C PRO A 325 19.13 -12.13 22.31
N TYR A 326 19.09 -13.31 21.71
CA TYR A 326 20.20 -14.26 21.63
C TYR A 326 20.79 -14.32 20.22
N ASP A 327 22.04 -14.78 20.08
CA ASP A 327 22.63 -14.96 18.78
C ASP A 327 21.92 -16.08 18.01
N ALA A 328 21.56 -17.18 18.69
CA ALA A 328 20.75 -18.25 18.13
C ALA A 328 19.82 -18.90 19.16
N THR A 329 18.71 -19.47 18.70
CA THR A 329 17.86 -20.40 19.46
C THR A 329 17.65 -21.67 18.62
N LEU A 330 17.92 -22.83 19.22
CA LEU A 330 17.59 -24.14 18.69
C LEU A 330 16.29 -24.61 19.32
N TYR A 331 15.31 -24.95 18.53
CA TYR A 331 14.05 -25.58 18.94
C TYR A 331 14.07 -27.06 18.59
N VAL A 332 13.62 -27.90 19.50
CA VAL A 332 13.43 -29.33 19.25
C VAL A 332 11.97 -29.67 19.55
N TYR A 333 11.34 -30.32 18.61
CA TYR A 333 9.95 -30.73 18.68
C TYR A 333 9.86 -32.23 19.01
N ASP A 334 8.73 -32.66 19.57
CA ASP A 334 8.48 -34.05 19.93
C ASP A 334 9.50 -34.63 20.96
N THR A 335 9.77 -33.87 22.02
CA THR A 335 10.77 -34.19 23.07
C THR A 335 10.35 -35.13 24.24
N PRO A 336 9.25 -35.88 24.22
CA PRO A 336 8.77 -36.61 25.42
C PRO A 336 9.76 -37.66 25.97
N GLN A 337 10.91 -37.89 25.32
CA GLN A 337 11.88 -38.91 25.70
C GLN A 337 13.22 -38.37 26.20
N LEU A 338 13.46 -37.06 26.15
CA LEU A 338 14.68 -36.45 26.65
C LEU A 338 14.55 -36.27 28.17
N GLY A 339 15.19 -37.13 28.93
CA GLY A 339 15.26 -37.05 30.40
C GLY A 339 16.31 -36.04 30.93
N SER A 340 17.03 -35.35 30.01
CA SER A 340 18.07 -34.36 30.29
C SER A 340 17.74 -33.03 29.59
N SER A 341 18.44 -31.96 29.99
CA SER A 341 18.38 -30.69 29.27
C SER A 341 18.94 -30.85 27.85
N LEU A 342 18.48 -30.02 26.93
CA LEU A 342 18.89 -30.09 25.50
C LEU A 342 20.40 -29.88 25.34
N SER A 343 20.99 -28.97 26.09
CA SER A 343 22.45 -28.73 26.08
C SER A 343 23.26 -29.97 26.54
N GLN A 344 22.75 -30.69 27.52
CA GLN A 344 23.38 -31.91 28.01
C GLN A 344 23.25 -33.04 26.99
N ASP A 345 22.08 -33.24 26.39
CA ASP A 345 21.86 -34.25 25.36
C ASP A 345 22.75 -34.03 24.14
N ILE A 346 22.92 -32.78 23.70
CA ILE A 346 23.83 -32.41 22.60
C ILE A 346 25.27 -32.83 22.92
N ARG A 347 25.74 -32.59 24.16
CA ARG A 347 27.07 -33.02 24.61
C ARG A 347 27.20 -34.54 24.69
N ASP A 348 26.18 -35.22 25.18
CA ASP A 348 26.13 -36.68 25.32
C ASP A 348 26.15 -37.38 23.93
N GLN A 349 25.60 -36.71 22.88
CA GLN A 349 25.71 -37.12 21.49
C GLN A 349 27.12 -36.84 20.89
N GLY A 350 28.04 -36.26 21.65
CA GLY A 350 29.41 -35.93 21.23
C GLY A 350 29.50 -34.74 20.27
N LEU A 351 28.48 -33.86 20.26
CA LEU A 351 28.48 -32.66 19.43
C LEU A 351 29.16 -31.50 20.17
N ASP A 352 30.00 -30.74 19.47
CA ASP A 352 30.80 -29.66 20.06
C ASP A 352 29.99 -28.37 20.19
N LEU A 353 29.22 -28.26 21.28
CA LEU A 353 28.53 -27.04 21.67
C LEU A 353 29.49 -26.00 22.26
N ASP A 354 30.45 -26.47 23.07
CA ASP A 354 31.35 -25.60 23.80
C ASP A 354 32.42 -24.96 22.90
N GLY A 355 32.61 -25.48 21.70
CA GLY A 355 33.55 -24.94 20.71
C GLY A 355 33.21 -23.52 20.25
N PHE A 356 31.93 -23.12 20.22
CA PHE A 356 31.48 -21.83 19.71
C PHE A 356 30.52 -21.05 20.63
N ALA A 357 29.86 -21.70 21.61
CA ALA A 357 29.01 -21.04 22.56
C ALA A 357 29.82 -20.35 23.66
N ALA A 358 29.55 -19.08 23.94
CA ALA A 358 30.03 -18.35 25.11
C ALA A 358 29.10 -18.60 26.30
N GLU A 359 27.81 -18.56 26.05
CA GLU A 359 26.75 -18.76 27.01
C GLU A 359 25.65 -19.63 26.40
N ALA A 360 25.04 -20.48 27.22
CA ALA A 360 23.95 -21.36 26.80
C ALA A 360 22.87 -21.39 27.90
N ALA A 361 21.61 -21.26 27.50
CA ALA A 361 20.47 -21.40 28.41
C ALA A 361 19.46 -22.38 27.85
N ASP A 362 19.25 -23.47 28.56
CA ASP A 362 18.16 -24.41 28.28
C ASP A 362 16.83 -23.81 28.73
N LEU A 363 15.80 -23.98 27.93
CA LEU A 363 14.42 -23.62 28.22
C LEU A 363 13.52 -24.84 27.98
N ASP A 364 13.08 -25.43 29.07
CA ASP A 364 12.14 -26.54 29.09
C ASP A 364 10.75 -26.00 29.40
N LEU A 365 9.86 -26.03 28.42
CA LEU A 365 8.48 -25.58 28.55
C LEU A 365 7.57 -26.76 28.89
N TYR A 366 6.77 -26.61 29.93
CA TYR A 366 5.91 -27.66 30.46
C TYR A 366 4.44 -27.29 30.24
N ASP A 367 3.64 -28.29 29.85
CA ASP A 367 2.18 -28.17 29.78
C ASP A 367 1.54 -28.69 31.06
N MET A 368 0.82 -27.83 31.77
CA MET A 368 0.07 -28.17 32.99
C MET A 368 -1.44 -28.06 32.78
N ALA A 369 -1.90 -28.18 31.51
CA ALA A 369 -3.29 -28.19 31.10
C ALA A 369 -4.08 -26.89 31.40
N LEU A 370 -3.41 -25.77 31.69
CA LEU A 370 -4.05 -24.47 31.85
C LEU A 370 -4.22 -23.82 30.48
N LYS A 371 -5.44 -23.51 30.10
CA LYS A 371 -5.71 -22.87 28.81
C LYS A 371 -5.73 -21.35 28.91
N VAL A 372 -5.38 -20.69 27.81
CA VAL A 372 -5.39 -19.22 27.72
C VAL A 372 -6.77 -18.65 28.08
N LYS A 373 -7.88 -19.31 27.68
CA LYS A 373 -9.25 -18.89 28.00
C LYS A 373 -9.59 -18.94 29.49
N ASP A 374 -8.88 -19.78 30.27
CA ASP A 374 -9.10 -19.93 31.72
C ASP A 374 -8.37 -18.85 32.52
N TYR A 375 -7.42 -18.14 31.88
CA TYR A 375 -6.61 -17.10 32.52
C TYR A 375 -6.89 -15.70 31.94
N CYS A 376 -7.13 -15.59 30.64
CA CYS A 376 -7.31 -14.30 29.92
C CYS A 376 -8.78 -14.00 29.65
N SER A 377 -9.13 -12.71 29.63
CA SER A 377 -10.46 -12.25 29.22
C SER A 377 -10.73 -12.53 27.72
N ALA A 378 -12.00 -12.59 27.35
CA ALA A 378 -12.41 -12.76 25.97
C ALA A 378 -11.84 -11.66 25.03
N GLU A 379 -11.63 -10.44 25.55
CA GLU A 379 -11.05 -9.32 24.81
C GLU A 379 -9.58 -9.60 24.44
N VAL A 380 -8.77 -10.12 25.38
CA VAL A 380 -7.37 -10.52 25.15
C VAL A 380 -7.30 -11.67 24.15
N ILE A 381 -8.16 -12.66 24.29
CA ILE A 381 -8.23 -13.80 23.37
C ILE A 381 -8.56 -13.32 21.95
N THR A 382 -9.53 -12.42 21.80
CA THR A 382 -9.91 -11.85 20.51
C THR A 382 -8.74 -11.06 19.90
N LEU A 383 -8.05 -10.25 20.69
CA LEU A 383 -6.86 -9.52 20.24
C LEU A 383 -5.77 -10.47 19.74
N MET A 384 -5.50 -11.55 20.47
CA MET A 384 -4.53 -12.57 20.08
C MET A 384 -4.96 -13.38 18.87
N GLN A 385 -6.24 -13.78 18.79
CA GLN A 385 -6.80 -14.49 17.64
C GLN A 385 -6.76 -13.67 16.35
N ASN A 386 -6.96 -12.37 16.43
CA ASN A 386 -6.82 -11.46 15.30
C ASN A 386 -5.37 -11.38 14.78
N SER A 387 -4.39 -11.73 15.61
CA SER A 387 -2.97 -11.73 15.24
C SER A 387 -2.47 -13.11 14.76
N THR A 388 -3.25 -14.16 14.96
CA THR A 388 -2.91 -15.54 14.57
C THR A 388 -4.12 -16.22 13.97
N SER A 389 -3.95 -17.06 12.97
CA SER A 389 -5.07 -17.86 12.40
C SER A 389 -5.47 -19.04 13.30
N GLN A 390 -4.99 -19.12 14.55
CA GLN A 390 -5.20 -20.22 15.48
C GLN A 390 -6.23 -19.86 16.55
N ASN A 391 -6.91 -20.86 17.09
CA ASN A 391 -7.82 -20.68 18.22
C ASN A 391 -7.03 -20.53 19.52
N VAL A 392 -6.51 -19.31 19.76
CA VAL A 392 -5.63 -19.00 20.90
C VAL A 392 -6.27 -19.34 22.25
N GLY A 393 -7.60 -19.23 22.37
CA GLY A 393 -8.30 -19.55 23.61
C GLY A 393 -8.16 -21.01 24.05
N GLU A 394 -7.99 -21.93 23.10
CA GLU A 394 -7.83 -23.37 23.37
C GLU A 394 -6.34 -23.78 23.53
N MET A 395 -5.41 -22.89 23.27
CA MET A 395 -3.98 -23.15 23.50
C MET A 395 -3.69 -23.23 24.99
N THR A 396 -2.73 -24.08 25.38
CA THR A 396 -2.22 -24.16 26.73
C THR A 396 -1.20 -23.08 26.99
N ILE A 397 -1.15 -22.60 28.25
CA ILE A 397 -0.12 -21.68 28.72
C ILE A 397 1.10 -22.52 29.14
N ASP A 398 2.26 -22.14 28.64
CA ASP A 398 3.52 -22.79 28.98
C ASP A 398 3.98 -22.43 30.40
N PHE A 399 4.59 -23.41 31.06
CA PHE A 399 5.20 -23.24 32.38
C PHE A 399 6.72 -23.40 32.30
N LEU A 400 7.46 -22.55 33.02
CA LEU A 400 8.92 -22.48 32.98
C LEU A 400 9.51 -22.53 34.38
N PRO A 401 10.59 -23.32 34.64
CA PRO A 401 11.33 -23.29 35.92
C PRO A 401 12.00 -21.94 36.18
N LEU A 402 12.00 -21.50 37.45
CA LEU A 402 12.60 -20.23 37.83
C LEU A 402 14.09 -20.16 37.55
N SER A 403 14.82 -21.25 37.75
CA SER A 403 16.27 -21.32 37.48
C SER A 403 16.58 -21.03 36.02
N GLN A 404 15.77 -21.58 35.08
CA GLN A 404 15.94 -21.36 33.64
C GLN A 404 15.56 -19.94 33.23
N LEU A 405 14.51 -19.34 33.84
CA LEU A 405 14.22 -17.93 33.68
C LEU A 405 15.42 -17.06 34.08
N ASN A 406 16.01 -17.30 35.23
CA ASN A 406 17.12 -16.51 35.73
C ASN A 406 18.37 -16.66 34.84
N THR A 407 18.63 -17.85 34.31
CA THR A 407 19.68 -18.03 33.29
C THR A 407 19.41 -17.19 32.05
N ALA A 408 18.18 -17.21 31.56
CA ALA A 408 17.78 -16.39 30.40
C ALA A 408 17.86 -14.87 30.67
N LEU A 409 17.53 -14.43 31.90
CA LEU A 409 17.67 -13.03 32.32
C LEU A 409 19.13 -12.60 32.40
N SER A 410 20.00 -13.48 32.97
CA SER A 410 21.43 -13.23 33.05
C SER A 410 22.06 -13.02 31.65
N MET A 411 21.73 -13.87 30.68
CA MET A 411 22.18 -13.71 29.29
C MET A 411 21.71 -12.41 28.66
N GLN A 412 20.57 -11.86 29.11
CA GLN A 412 20.06 -10.56 28.65
C GLN A 412 20.53 -9.38 29.49
N SER A 413 21.47 -9.60 30.43
CA SER A 413 21.95 -8.59 31.38
C SER A 413 20.83 -7.95 32.23
N LYS A 414 19.79 -8.71 32.56
CA LYS A 414 18.65 -8.30 33.37
C LYS A 414 18.79 -8.87 34.81
N PRO A 415 18.19 -8.20 35.81
CA PRO A 415 18.26 -8.68 37.19
C PRO A 415 17.51 -10.00 37.37
N GLU A 416 18.04 -10.88 38.23
CA GLU A 416 17.40 -12.13 38.60
C GLU A 416 16.11 -11.88 39.40
N VAL A 417 15.19 -12.83 39.30
CA VAL A 417 13.91 -12.86 40.00
C VAL A 417 13.95 -13.92 41.08
N THR A 418 13.34 -13.66 42.24
CA THR A 418 13.15 -14.61 43.30
C THR A 418 11.67 -14.87 43.55
N LEU A 419 11.27 -16.12 43.73
CA LEU A 419 9.90 -16.53 44.02
C LEU A 419 9.89 -17.34 45.32
N GLY A 420 8.86 -17.13 46.14
CA GLY A 420 8.57 -18.01 47.28
C GLY A 420 7.92 -19.32 46.79
N ASP A 421 7.89 -20.35 47.68
CA ASP A 421 7.38 -21.69 47.35
C ASP A 421 5.92 -21.70 46.82
N ASN A 422 5.11 -20.70 47.20
CA ASN A 422 3.72 -20.57 46.80
C ASN A 422 3.49 -19.32 45.91
N GLU A 423 4.51 -18.88 45.21
CA GLU A 423 4.43 -17.72 44.32
C GLU A 423 4.65 -18.12 42.87
N TYR A 424 4.05 -17.34 41.96
CA TYR A 424 4.29 -17.46 40.53
C TYR A 424 4.55 -16.09 39.90
N LEU A 425 5.22 -16.09 38.76
CA LEU A 425 5.42 -14.92 37.91
C LEU A 425 4.86 -15.20 36.52
N LEU A 426 4.21 -14.22 35.93
CA LEU A 426 3.81 -14.27 34.52
C LEU A 426 4.82 -13.50 33.65
N THR A 427 5.28 -14.11 32.58
CA THR A 427 6.06 -13.44 31.53
C THR A 427 5.24 -13.38 30.25
N TYR A 428 5.44 -12.33 29.46
CA TYR A 428 4.80 -12.12 28.17
C TYR A 428 5.73 -11.39 27.19
N SER A 429 5.53 -11.58 25.89
CA SER A 429 6.34 -10.93 24.85
C SER A 429 5.54 -10.03 23.91
N MET A 430 4.24 -9.87 24.11
CA MET A 430 3.36 -9.10 23.25
C MET A 430 3.01 -7.74 23.86
N ASN A 431 3.61 -6.68 23.36
CA ASN A 431 3.41 -5.30 23.84
C ASN A 431 1.94 -4.83 23.78
N ALA A 432 1.18 -5.32 22.83
CA ALA A 432 -0.20 -4.89 22.62
C ALA A 432 -1.15 -5.36 23.72
N ALA A 433 -0.88 -6.52 24.27
CA ALA A 433 -1.69 -7.11 25.33
C ALA A 433 -1.25 -6.65 26.73
N GLU A 434 -0.24 -5.79 26.84
CA GLU A 434 0.33 -5.37 28.12
C GLU A 434 -0.73 -4.91 29.13
N SER A 435 -1.61 -3.97 28.74
CA SER A 435 -2.64 -3.43 29.63
C SER A 435 -3.63 -4.50 30.08
N ASP A 436 -3.99 -5.41 29.18
CA ASP A 436 -4.99 -6.43 29.43
C ASP A 436 -4.40 -7.63 30.18
N ILE A 437 -3.14 -7.97 29.89
CA ILE A 437 -2.39 -8.96 30.66
C ILE A 437 -2.17 -8.48 32.12
N LEU A 438 -1.78 -7.22 32.30
CA LEU A 438 -1.66 -6.63 33.64
C LEU A 438 -3.02 -6.56 34.37
N LYS A 439 -4.11 -6.41 33.67
CA LYS A 439 -5.48 -6.49 34.21
C LYS A 439 -5.83 -7.93 34.58
N ALA A 440 -5.56 -8.90 33.71
CA ALA A 440 -5.77 -10.32 33.98
C ALA A 440 -4.97 -10.79 35.24
N VAL A 441 -3.71 -10.37 35.35
CA VAL A 441 -2.90 -10.65 36.56
C VAL A 441 -3.51 -10.05 37.84
N LYS A 442 -4.14 -8.87 37.76
CA LYS A 442 -4.83 -8.27 38.91
C LYS A 442 -6.12 -8.99 39.26
N GLU A 443 -6.82 -9.53 38.29
CA GLU A 443 -8.07 -10.27 38.45
C GLU A 443 -7.82 -11.72 38.93
N HIS A 444 -6.75 -12.36 38.43
CA HIS A 444 -6.35 -13.74 38.75
C HIS A 444 -5.10 -13.75 39.63
N ARG A 445 -5.20 -13.18 40.83
CA ARG A 445 -4.07 -13.17 41.79
C ARG A 445 -3.73 -14.55 42.33
N GLU A 446 -4.68 -15.46 42.32
CA GLU A 446 -4.55 -16.81 42.81
C GLU A 446 -4.67 -17.80 41.64
N LEU A 447 -3.73 -18.71 41.54
CA LEU A 447 -3.68 -19.78 40.56
C LEU A 447 -3.57 -21.12 41.25
N THR A 448 -4.34 -22.11 40.85
CA THR A 448 -4.23 -23.47 41.39
C THR A 448 -3.47 -24.37 40.42
N VAL A 449 -2.30 -24.86 40.83
CA VAL A 449 -1.48 -25.78 40.03
C VAL A 449 -1.19 -27.00 40.91
N ASP A 450 -1.45 -28.20 40.38
CA ASP A 450 -1.27 -29.48 41.10
C ASP A 450 -1.93 -29.49 42.49
N GLY A 451 -3.08 -28.83 42.65
CA GLY A 451 -3.84 -28.76 43.89
C GLY A 451 -3.28 -27.77 44.92
N LYS A 452 -2.22 -27.01 44.62
CA LYS A 452 -1.68 -25.96 45.46
C LYS A 452 -2.14 -24.60 44.97
N GLN A 453 -2.52 -23.71 45.88
CA GLN A 453 -2.82 -22.32 45.57
C GLN A 453 -1.52 -21.51 45.55
N LEU A 454 -1.31 -20.80 44.44
CA LEU A 454 -0.19 -19.90 44.19
C LEU A 454 -0.67 -18.47 44.12
N ILE A 455 0.13 -17.53 44.55
CA ILE A 455 -0.16 -16.10 44.52
C ILE A 455 0.85 -15.43 43.56
N VAL A 456 0.39 -14.47 42.77
CA VAL A 456 1.29 -13.71 41.90
C VAL A 456 2.27 -12.87 42.73
N SER A 457 3.57 -13.04 42.49
CA SER A 457 4.65 -12.39 43.27
C SER A 457 4.78 -10.91 42.90
N GLN A 458 4.70 -10.57 41.60
CA GLN A 458 4.91 -9.22 41.08
C GLN A 458 4.14 -9.00 39.76
N PRO A 459 4.07 -7.77 39.27
CA PRO A 459 3.49 -7.50 37.95
C PRO A 459 4.13 -8.35 36.86
N ALA A 460 3.36 -8.72 35.85
CA ALA A 460 3.86 -9.51 34.71
C ALA A 460 5.08 -8.84 34.06
N LEU A 461 6.08 -9.68 33.72
CA LEU A 461 7.35 -9.23 33.15
C LEU A 461 7.31 -9.33 31.64
N PHE A 462 7.57 -8.20 30.95
CA PHE A 462 7.82 -8.22 29.52
C PHE A 462 9.20 -8.81 29.23
N LEU A 463 9.24 -10.02 28.66
CA LEU A 463 10.47 -10.73 28.36
C LEU A 463 10.33 -11.63 27.15
N GLN A 464 11.27 -11.49 26.19
CA GLN A 464 11.44 -12.43 25.11
C GLN A 464 12.32 -13.59 25.60
N LEU A 465 11.74 -14.78 25.70
CA LEU A 465 12.43 -15.97 26.18
C LEU A 465 13.29 -16.65 25.11
N GLN A 466 12.94 -16.49 23.83
CA GLN A 466 13.56 -17.20 22.70
C GLN A 466 13.57 -16.26 21.49
N ASN A 467 14.49 -16.46 20.54
CA ASN A 467 14.40 -15.80 19.24
C ASN A 467 13.18 -16.33 18.49
N PHE A 468 12.31 -15.46 17.97
CA PHE A 468 11.11 -15.87 17.27
C PHE A 468 10.75 -14.95 16.11
N SER A 469 10.27 -15.55 15.01
CA SER A 469 10.10 -14.83 13.75
C SER A 469 8.89 -13.89 13.67
N ALA A 470 7.83 -14.12 14.45
CA ALA A 470 6.60 -13.34 14.34
C ALA A 470 5.98 -12.98 15.71
N PHE A 471 5.81 -13.95 16.58
CA PHE A 471 5.18 -13.77 17.89
C PHE A 471 5.95 -14.68 18.87
N GLY A 472 6.64 -14.09 19.85
CA GLY A 472 7.32 -14.84 20.89
C GLY A 472 6.36 -15.64 21.77
N ASN A 473 6.82 -16.06 22.93
CA ASN A 473 5.99 -16.66 23.94
C ASN A 473 4.85 -15.69 24.33
N PHE A 474 3.60 -16.03 24.00
CA PHE A 474 2.45 -15.18 24.33
C PHE A 474 2.35 -14.95 25.82
N LEU A 475 2.29 -16.05 26.56
CA LEU A 475 2.20 -16.08 28.01
C LEU A 475 3.01 -17.30 28.51
N THR A 476 3.83 -17.08 29.52
CA THR A 476 4.54 -18.17 30.22
C THR A 476 4.45 -17.94 31.71
N ILE A 477 4.04 -18.94 32.44
CA ILE A 477 3.99 -18.94 33.92
C ILE A 477 5.27 -19.53 34.47
N VAL A 478 5.94 -18.77 35.31
CA VAL A 478 7.19 -19.19 35.97
C VAL A 478 6.90 -19.64 37.35
N LEU A 479 7.37 -20.83 37.68
CA LEU A 479 7.21 -21.46 39.02
C LEU A 479 8.56 -21.83 39.62
N PRO A 480 8.64 -22.02 40.96
CA PRO A 480 9.79 -22.63 41.60
C PRO A 480 10.10 -24.01 41.00
N ASP A 481 11.38 -24.38 40.94
CA ASP A 481 11.86 -25.62 40.30
C ASP A 481 11.25 -26.89 40.89
N SER A 482 10.84 -26.84 42.17
CA SER A 482 10.20 -27.95 42.87
C SER A 482 8.90 -28.46 42.24
N TYR A 483 8.24 -27.64 41.39
CA TYR A 483 7.00 -28.02 40.67
C TYR A 483 7.26 -28.89 39.44
N PHE A 484 8.50 -28.97 38.98
CA PHE A 484 8.87 -29.66 37.74
C PHE A 484 9.55 -31.00 37.97
N VAL A 485 9.77 -31.38 39.21
CA VAL A 485 10.40 -32.66 39.56
C VAL A 485 9.54 -33.82 39.01
N ASN A 486 10.18 -34.73 38.30
CA ASN A 486 9.55 -35.90 37.64
C ASN A 486 8.51 -35.55 36.54
N LYS A 487 8.50 -34.33 35.99
CA LYS A 487 7.71 -33.99 34.83
C LYS A 487 8.58 -33.98 33.58
N LEU A 488 7.99 -34.32 32.44
CA LEU A 488 8.65 -34.19 31.14
C LEU A 488 8.23 -32.89 30.46
N PRO A 489 9.15 -32.17 29.85
CA PRO A 489 8.82 -30.96 29.11
C PRO A 489 8.00 -31.26 27.87
N ALA A 490 7.08 -30.36 27.50
CA ALA A 490 6.29 -30.42 26.27
C ALA A 490 7.13 -29.98 25.07
N SER A 491 8.04 -29.03 25.27
CA SER A 491 9.01 -28.58 24.24
C SER A 491 10.31 -28.13 24.92
N GLN A 492 11.40 -28.28 24.20
CA GLN A 492 12.73 -27.88 24.66
C GLN A 492 13.37 -26.95 23.64
N SER A 493 14.08 -25.94 24.12
CA SER A 493 14.91 -25.07 23.30
C SER A 493 16.20 -24.68 23.99
N LEU A 494 17.19 -24.31 23.21
CA LEU A 494 18.49 -23.89 23.67
C LEU A 494 18.82 -22.52 23.09
N ASN A 495 18.98 -21.52 23.95
CA ASN A 495 19.45 -20.18 23.58
C ASN A 495 20.97 -20.12 23.70
N LEU A 496 21.61 -19.47 22.72
CA LEU A 496 23.08 -19.37 22.64
C LEU A 496 23.50 -17.92 22.35
N ASN A 497 24.58 -17.50 23.05
CA ASN A 497 25.40 -16.37 22.62
C ASN A 497 26.78 -16.91 22.17
N TYR A 498 27.28 -16.40 21.06
CA TYR A 498 28.53 -16.89 20.46
C TYR A 498 29.77 -16.25 21.09
N LYS A 499 30.88 -17.00 21.08
CA LYS A 499 32.22 -16.49 21.39
C LYS A 499 33.09 -16.29 20.14
N VAL A 500 32.55 -16.65 18.98
CA VAL A 500 33.15 -16.52 17.65
C VAL A 500 32.41 -15.43 16.85
N SER A 501 32.82 -15.14 15.64
CA SER A 501 32.08 -14.21 14.78
C SER A 501 30.67 -14.72 14.48
N VAL A 502 29.72 -13.81 14.21
CA VAL A 502 28.31 -14.20 13.95
C VAL A 502 28.22 -15.15 12.76
N GLU A 503 28.97 -14.87 11.68
CA GLU A 503 28.96 -15.71 10.48
C GLU A 503 29.49 -17.11 10.75
N GLU A 504 30.55 -17.23 11.57
CA GLU A 504 31.14 -18.52 11.95
C GLU A 504 30.22 -19.25 12.93
N GLY A 505 29.63 -18.54 13.90
CA GLY A 505 28.69 -19.08 14.87
C GLY A 505 27.41 -19.62 14.22
N ASP A 506 26.83 -18.90 13.28
CA ASP A 506 25.64 -19.34 12.53
C ASP A 506 25.95 -20.61 11.70
N ALA A 507 27.10 -20.67 11.04
CA ALA A 507 27.51 -21.85 10.27
C ALA A 507 27.72 -23.08 11.19
N MET A 508 28.33 -22.89 12.38
CA MET A 508 28.53 -23.96 13.34
C MET A 508 27.20 -24.40 13.98
N MET A 509 26.28 -23.46 14.20
CA MET A 509 24.94 -23.74 14.73
C MET A 509 24.11 -24.58 13.75
N ASP A 510 24.12 -24.24 12.47
CA ASP A 510 23.45 -25.02 11.43
C ASP A 510 24.02 -26.44 11.29
N ASP A 511 25.35 -26.59 11.33
CA ASP A 511 25.99 -27.89 11.29
C ASP A 511 25.64 -28.75 12.51
N LEU A 512 25.69 -28.14 13.72
CA LEU A 512 25.30 -28.80 14.97
C LEU A 512 23.85 -29.25 14.91
N ALA A 513 22.92 -28.38 14.57
CA ALA A 513 21.48 -28.69 14.53
C ALA A 513 21.20 -29.81 13.51
N LYS A 514 21.83 -29.78 12.35
CA LYS A 514 21.70 -30.80 11.32
C LYS A 514 22.25 -32.16 11.78
N LYS A 515 23.41 -32.19 12.42
CA LYS A 515 23.99 -33.42 12.99
C LYS A 515 23.11 -33.96 14.11
N TYR A 516 22.63 -33.09 15.00
CA TYR A 516 21.73 -33.47 16.09
C TYR A 516 20.45 -34.11 15.58
N GLY A 517 19.78 -33.49 14.60
CA GLY A 517 18.58 -34.06 13.97
C GLY A 517 18.83 -35.39 13.25
N GLN A 518 20.01 -35.56 12.60
CA GLN A 518 20.40 -36.82 11.96
C GLN A 518 20.65 -37.94 12.99
N THR A 519 21.26 -37.61 14.12
CA THR A 519 21.60 -38.58 15.16
C THR A 519 20.38 -39.01 15.98
N THR A 520 19.53 -38.06 16.36
CA THR A 520 18.37 -38.30 17.24
C THR A 520 17.09 -38.65 16.44
N GLY A 521 16.99 -38.27 15.17
CA GLY A 521 15.77 -38.37 14.38
C GLY A 521 14.68 -37.37 14.76
N LEU A 522 14.97 -36.41 15.67
CA LEU A 522 14.03 -35.39 16.13
C LEU A 522 13.91 -34.26 15.11
N ALA A 523 12.70 -33.70 15.00
CA ALA A 523 12.49 -32.47 14.25
C ALA A 523 13.06 -31.27 15.00
N TYR A 524 13.80 -30.44 14.29
CA TYR A 524 14.45 -29.25 14.85
C TYR A 524 14.21 -28.02 13.95
N ASN A 525 14.38 -26.86 14.55
CA ASN A 525 14.43 -25.58 13.85
C ASN A 525 15.44 -24.66 14.52
N THR A 526 16.21 -23.92 13.75
CA THR A 526 17.13 -22.88 14.23
C THR A 526 16.61 -21.51 13.85
N VAL A 527 16.74 -20.56 14.76
CA VAL A 527 16.40 -19.15 14.53
C VAL A 527 17.56 -18.29 15.02
N THR A 528 18.33 -17.74 14.09
CA THR A 528 19.45 -16.86 14.42
C THR A 528 19.03 -15.38 14.39
N ARG A 529 19.72 -14.54 15.18
CA ARG A 529 19.50 -13.09 15.15
C ARG A 529 19.80 -12.49 13.79
N ALA A 530 20.82 -13.00 13.11
CA ALA A 530 21.22 -12.54 11.78
C ALA A 530 20.13 -12.84 10.75
N GLU A 531 19.58 -14.07 10.73
CA GLU A 531 18.45 -14.41 9.86
C GLU A 531 17.22 -13.55 10.12
N MET A 532 16.89 -13.29 11.40
CA MET A 532 15.79 -12.41 11.78
C MET A 532 15.99 -10.99 11.26
N PHE A 533 17.21 -10.47 11.39
CA PHE A 533 17.57 -9.14 10.90
C PHE A 533 17.44 -9.06 9.36
N GLU A 534 17.96 -10.06 8.65
CA GLU A 534 17.89 -10.14 7.19
C GLU A 534 16.46 -10.33 6.68
N ALA A 535 15.69 -11.23 7.30
CA ALA A 535 14.28 -11.45 6.97
C ALA A 535 13.42 -10.19 7.19
N SER A 536 13.66 -9.49 8.32
CA SER A 536 13.00 -8.22 8.60
C SER A 536 13.36 -7.15 7.57
N GLY A 537 14.65 -7.03 7.21
CA GLY A 537 15.11 -6.12 6.16
C GLY A 537 14.50 -6.43 4.79
N GLY A 538 14.45 -7.71 4.43
CA GLY A 538 13.81 -8.18 3.20
C GLY A 538 12.31 -7.89 3.15
N MET A 539 11.59 -8.14 4.24
CA MET A 539 10.15 -7.87 4.32
C MET A 539 9.85 -6.37 4.27
N LYS A 540 10.63 -5.53 4.96
CA LYS A 540 10.55 -4.06 4.86
C LYS A 540 10.65 -3.60 3.42
N LEU A 541 11.63 -4.12 2.71
CA LEU A 541 11.86 -3.77 1.32
C LEU A 541 10.68 -4.18 0.45
N ILE A 542 10.19 -5.41 0.55
CA ILE A 542 9.05 -5.91 -0.23
C ILE A 542 7.85 -4.99 -0.04
N LEU A 543 7.46 -4.73 1.20
CA LEU A 543 6.30 -3.91 1.52
C LEU A 543 6.46 -2.46 1.07
N SER A 544 7.64 -1.86 1.32
CA SER A 544 7.92 -0.48 0.89
C SER A 544 7.89 -0.33 -0.63
N TYR A 545 8.48 -1.27 -1.37
CA TYR A 545 8.48 -1.24 -2.83
C TYR A 545 7.07 -1.35 -3.42
N ILE A 546 6.29 -2.32 -2.96
CA ILE A 546 4.91 -2.51 -3.42
C ILE A 546 4.07 -1.27 -3.10
N ALA A 547 4.17 -0.75 -1.88
CA ALA A 547 3.43 0.42 -1.43
C ALA A 547 3.76 1.67 -2.25
N VAL A 548 5.04 1.96 -2.45
CA VAL A 548 5.49 3.13 -3.23
C VAL A 548 5.13 2.96 -4.70
N TYR A 549 5.32 1.77 -5.28
CA TYR A 549 4.97 1.49 -6.67
C TYR A 549 3.47 1.71 -6.93
N LEU A 550 2.61 1.02 -6.19
CA LEU A 550 1.17 1.16 -6.34
C LEU A 550 0.70 2.58 -6.04
N GLY A 551 1.21 3.17 -4.95
CA GLY A 551 0.87 4.53 -4.54
C GLY A 551 1.20 5.56 -5.62
N LEU A 552 2.41 5.54 -6.18
CA LEU A 552 2.82 6.47 -7.24
C LEU A 552 2.02 6.26 -8.54
N VAL A 553 1.80 5.01 -8.95
CA VAL A 553 1.03 4.72 -10.16
C VAL A 553 -0.40 5.24 -10.03
N PHE A 554 -1.09 4.95 -8.93
CA PHE A 554 -2.46 5.42 -8.72
C PHE A 554 -2.53 6.93 -8.58
N LEU A 555 -1.55 7.55 -7.92
CA LEU A 555 -1.48 8.99 -7.77
C LEU A 555 -1.35 9.70 -9.12
N ILE A 556 -0.42 9.24 -9.96
CA ILE A 556 -0.22 9.80 -11.30
C ILE A 556 -1.43 9.54 -12.18
N ALA A 557 -2.01 8.32 -12.15
CA ALA A 557 -3.18 7.98 -12.92
C ALA A 557 -4.40 8.85 -12.54
N SER A 558 -4.68 9.01 -11.25
CA SER A 558 -5.79 9.83 -10.76
C SER A 558 -5.64 11.31 -11.14
N ALA A 559 -4.44 11.87 -10.95
CA ALA A 559 -4.13 13.24 -11.29
C ALA A 559 -4.21 13.49 -12.81
N ALA A 560 -3.74 12.55 -13.63
CA ALA A 560 -3.79 12.62 -15.08
C ALA A 560 -5.22 12.55 -15.62
N ILE A 561 -6.07 11.67 -15.08
CA ILE A 561 -7.49 11.58 -15.46
C ILE A 561 -8.17 12.94 -15.22
N LEU A 562 -7.97 13.54 -14.05
CA LEU A 562 -8.52 14.87 -13.73
C LEU A 562 -7.99 15.95 -14.66
N ALA A 563 -6.67 15.98 -14.90
CA ALA A 563 -6.05 16.95 -15.78
C ALA A 563 -6.63 16.89 -17.19
N LEU A 564 -6.73 15.70 -17.76
CA LEU A 564 -7.31 15.49 -19.10
C LEU A 564 -8.78 15.87 -19.13
N GLN A 565 -9.56 15.54 -18.11
CA GLN A 565 -10.96 15.89 -18.00
C GLN A 565 -11.16 17.40 -17.95
N GLN A 566 -10.36 18.12 -17.14
CA GLN A 566 -10.45 19.57 -17.00
C GLN A 566 -9.98 20.33 -18.25
N LEU A 567 -8.97 19.81 -18.95
CA LEU A 567 -8.54 20.37 -20.24
C LEU A 567 -9.64 20.22 -21.30
N SER A 568 -10.34 19.07 -21.33
CA SER A 568 -11.51 18.87 -22.21
C SER A 568 -12.58 19.91 -21.96
N GLU A 569 -12.92 20.07 -20.68
CA GLU A 569 -13.96 21.01 -20.27
C GLU A 569 -13.60 22.46 -20.58
N SER A 570 -12.34 22.83 -20.34
CA SER A 570 -11.86 24.17 -20.67
C SER A 570 -11.97 24.47 -22.16
N ALA A 571 -11.69 23.47 -23.02
CA ALA A 571 -11.84 23.59 -24.46
C ALA A 571 -13.31 23.74 -24.91
N ASP A 572 -14.23 22.98 -24.30
CA ASP A 572 -15.68 23.07 -24.56
C ASP A 572 -16.27 24.41 -24.11
N ASN A 573 -15.72 25.01 -23.08
CA ASN A 573 -16.21 26.26 -22.49
C ASN A 573 -15.59 27.54 -23.08
N VAL A 574 -14.69 27.45 -24.06
CA VAL A 574 -14.04 28.65 -24.70
C VAL A 574 -15.06 29.68 -25.17
N GLN A 575 -16.15 29.24 -25.79
CA GLN A 575 -17.19 30.15 -26.30
C GLN A 575 -17.92 30.88 -25.16
N ARG A 576 -18.16 30.19 -24.03
CA ARG A 576 -18.81 30.78 -22.85
C ARG A 576 -17.91 31.83 -22.20
N TYR A 577 -16.61 31.58 -22.09
CA TYR A 577 -15.66 32.57 -21.61
C TYR A 577 -15.48 33.76 -22.55
N ALA A 578 -15.54 33.53 -23.87
CA ALA A 578 -15.55 34.60 -24.88
C ALA A 578 -16.78 35.49 -24.76
N LEU A 579 -17.97 34.92 -24.46
CA LEU A 579 -19.19 35.72 -24.21
C LEU A 579 -19.05 36.57 -22.95
N LEU A 580 -18.48 36.04 -21.85
CA LEU A 580 -18.23 36.79 -20.62
C LEU A 580 -17.34 38.03 -20.89
N ARG A 581 -16.31 37.88 -21.72
CA ARG A 581 -15.47 39.03 -22.15
C ARG A 581 -16.24 40.05 -22.96
N LYS A 582 -17.13 39.59 -23.86
CA LYS A 582 -17.96 40.50 -24.70
C LYS A 582 -18.94 41.32 -23.86
N ILE A 583 -19.42 40.81 -22.74
CA ILE A 583 -20.30 41.56 -21.82
C ILE A 583 -19.51 42.35 -20.75
N GLY A 584 -18.16 42.47 -20.90
CA GLY A 584 -17.34 43.37 -20.09
C GLY A 584 -16.83 42.76 -18.79
N VAL A 585 -16.84 41.44 -18.60
CA VAL A 585 -16.29 40.82 -17.37
C VAL A 585 -14.77 40.93 -17.37
N GLU A 586 -14.22 41.39 -16.24
CA GLU A 586 -12.77 41.54 -16.06
C GLU A 586 -12.01 40.21 -16.17
N GLU A 587 -10.84 40.21 -16.81
CA GLU A 587 -9.99 39.03 -16.98
C GLU A 587 -9.58 38.37 -15.65
N LYS A 588 -9.40 39.17 -14.59
CA LYS A 588 -9.11 38.69 -13.22
C LYS A 588 -10.25 37.83 -12.68
N MET A 589 -11.50 38.21 -12.92
CA MET A 589 -12.68 37.44 -12.51
C MET A 589 -12.79 36.12 -13.29
N ILE A 590 -12.47 36.14 -14.58
CA ILE A 590 -12.46 34.94 -15.45
C ILE A 590 -11.40 33.96 -14.95
N ARG A 591 -10.16 34.41 -14.69
CA ARG A 591 -9.07 33.57 -14.17
C ARG A 591 -9.41 32.98 -12.79
N ARG A 592 -9.98 33.77 -11.89
CA ARG A 592 -10.42 33.31 -10.59
C ARG A 592 -11.54 32.25 -10.70
N SER A 593 -12.50 32.47 -11.59
CA SER A 593 -13.59 31.54 -11.86
C SER A 593 -13.06 30.18 -12.36
N LEU A 594 -12.11 30.20 -13.30
CA LEU A 594 -11.45 28.99 -13.80
C LEU A 594 -10.65 28.27 -12.71
N PHE A 595 -9.90 29.03 -11.90
CA PHE A 595 -9.14 28.45 -10.78
C PHE A 595 -10.07 27.74 -9.78
N ILE A 596 -11.15 28.39 -9.36
CA ILE A 596 -12.14 27.80 -8.42
C ILE A 596 -12.77 26.55 -9.01
N GLN A 597 -13.12 26.58 -10.30
CA GLN A 597 -13.71 25.43 -10.97
C GLN A 597 -12.76 24.23 -10.94
N ILE A 598 -11.50 24.40 -11.37
CA ILE A 598 -10.50 23.32 -11.39
C ILE A 598 -10.20 22.86 -9.96
N ALA A 599 -10.07 23.81 -9.01
CA ALA A 599 -9.81 23.46 -7.60
C ALA A 599 -10.92 22.57 -7.01
N ILE A 600 -12.18 22.86 -7.26
CA ILE A 600 -13.29 22.04 -6.77
C ILE A 600 -13.23 20.62 -7.35
N TYR A 601 -12.91 20.47 -8.63
CA TYR A 601 -12.78 19.16 -9.26
C TYR A 601 -11.64 18.32 -8.69
N PHE A 602 -10.52 18.94 -8.34
CA PHE A 602 -9.40 18.27 -7.70
C PHE A 602 -9.68 17.98 -6.21
N LEU A 603 -10.28 18.92 -5.49
CA LEU A 603 -10.48 18.80 -4.06
C LEU A 603 -11.61 17.82 -3.67
N PHE A 604 -12.69 17.69 -4.45
CA PHE A 604 -13.81 16.83 -4.07
C PHE A 604 -13.44 15.34 -4.00
N PRO A 605 -12.83 14.72 -5.04
CA PRO A 605 -12.39 13.34 -4.93
C PRO A 605 -11.32 13.15 -3.85
N LEU A 606 -10.42 14.13 -3.70
CA LEU A 606 -9.37 14.08 -2.68
C LEU A 606 -9.94 14.15 -1.25
N ALA A 607 -10.90 15.04 -1.00
CA ALA A 607 -11.51 15.16 0.33
C ALA A 607 -12.20 13.86 0.76
N LEU A 608 -12.96 13.22 -0.15
CA LEU A 608 -13.59 11.95 0.16
C LEU A 608 -12.56 10.82 0.30
N ALA A 609 -11.53 10.80 -0.53
CA ALA A 609 -10.43 9.85 -0.42
C ALA A 609 -9.68 9.97 0.92
N VAL A 610 -9.46 11.21 1.41
CA VAL A 610 -8.85 11.44 2.73
C VAL A 610 -9.74 10.87 3.84
N VAL A 611 -11.06 11.11 3.78
CA VAL A 611 -12.00 10.54 4.78
C VAL A 611 -11.94 9.00 4.76
N HIS A 612 -12.01 8.39 3.59
CA HIS A 612 -11.86 6.94 3.43
C HIS A 612 -10.53 6.43 3.97
N SER A 613 -9.43 7.17 3.68
CA SER A 613 -8.09 6.79 4.11
C SER A 613 -7.90 6.90 5.61
N ILE A 614 -8.50 7.90 6.27
CA ILE A 614 -8.47 8.00 7.73
C ILE A 614 -9.07 6.74 8.34
N VAL A 615 -10.23 6.30 7.84
CA VAL A 615 -10.89 5.09 8.36
C VAL A 615 -10.08 3.83 8.04
N GLY A 616 -9.70 3.64 6.76
CA GLY A 616 -8.97 2.44 6.32
C GLY A 616 -7.60 2.31 7.00
N VAL A 617 -6.82 3.40 7.07
CA VAL A 617 -5.53 3.42 7.76
C VAL A 617 -5.72 3.19 9.27
N SER A 618 -6.76 3.77 9.89
CA SER A 618 -7.06 3.52 11.30
C SER A 618 -7.40 2.05 11.59
N ALA A 619 -8.11 1.37 10.68
CA ALA A 619 -8.40 -0.06 10.79
C ALA A 619 -7.11 -0.88 10.77
N VAL A 620 -6.24 -0.64 9.79
CA VAL A 620 -4.92 -1.31 9.69
C VAL A 620 -4.06 -1.03 10.93
N ILE A 621 -4.01 0.23 11.38
CA ILE A 621 -3.17 0.62 12.52
C ILE A 621 -3.65 -0.02 13.82
N ARG A 622 -4.96 -0.12 14.06
CA ARG A 622 -5.47 -0.83 15.25
C ARG A 622 -4.92 -2.26 15.32
N SER A 623 -4.83 -2.94 14.19
CA SER A 623 -4.26 -4.28 14.10
C SER A 623 -2.74 -4.28 14.25
N LEU A 624 -2.04 -3.26 13.74
CA LEU A 624 -0.58 -3.14 13.80
C LEU A 624 -0.08 -2.61 15.16
N VAL A 625 -0.84 -1.73 15.82
CA VAL A 625 -0.51 -1.27 17.19
C VAL A 625 -0.51 -2.44 18.17
N ALA A 626 -1.26 -3.51 17.84
CA ALA A 626 -1.14 -4.78 18.53
C ALA A 626 0.29 -5.36 18.47
N LEU A 627 1.07 -5.04 17.46
CA LEU A 627 2.42 -5.57 17.24
C LEU A 627 3.52 -4.60 17.74
N ALA A 628 3.34 -3.28 17.56
CA ALA A 628 4.34 -2.28 17.98
C ALA A 628 3.75 -0.90 18.16
N LYS A 629 4.41 -0.02 18.94
CA LYS A 629 4.07 1.41 19.02
C LYS A 629 4.47 2.11 17.70
N ILE A 630 3.48 2.58 16.92
CA ILE A 630 3.70 3.22 15.64
C ILE A 630 3.50 4.74 15.75
N ASP A 631 4.49 5.51 15.30
CA ASP A 631 4.32 6.95 15.06
C ASP A 631 3.83 7.19 13.61
N ILE A 632 2.57 7.55 13.49
CA ILE A 632 1.92 7.80 12.19
C ILE A 632 2.22 9.20 11.66
N GLY A 633 2.61 10.12 12.54
CA GLY A 633 2.75 11.54 12.18
C GLY A 633 3.74 11.77 11.04
N SER A 634 4.87 11.11 11.09
CA SER A 634 5.94 11.20 10.08
C SER A 634 5.49 10.65 8.71
N GLN A 635 4.77 9.52 8.69
CA GLN A 635 4.25 8.92 7.43
C GLN A 635 3.17 9.78 6.79
N VAL A 636 2.24 10.32 7.59
CA VAL A 636 1.20 11.22 7.08
C VAL A 636 1.81 12.48 6.45
N LEU A 637 2.85 13.05 7.06
CA LEU A 637 3.57 14.18 6.50
C LEU A 637 4.28 13.84 5.19
N LEU A 638 4.92 12.68 5.11
CA LEU A 638 5.61 12.22 3.89
C LEU A 638 4.61 11.96 2.76
N VAL A 639 3.52 11.25 3.02
CA VAL A 639 2.45 10.99 2.04
C VAL A 639 1.78 12.30 1.61
N GLY A 640 1.53 13.22 2.56
CA GLY A 640 1.04 14.57 2.27
C GLY A 640 1.98 15.36 1.35
N GLY A 641 3.29 15.23 1.54
CA GLY A 641 4.32 15.81 0.67
C GLY A 641 4.28 15.24 -0.75
N PHE A 642 4.17 13.93 -0.92
CA PHE A 642 4.00 13.29 -2.23
C PHE A 642 2.71 13.74 -2.93
N LEU A 643 1.59 13.79 -2.21
CA LEU A 643 0.33 14.30 -2.74
C LEU A 643 0.47 15.77 -3.17
N ALA A 644 1.04 16.63 -2.34
CA ALA A 644 1.21 18.04 -2.66
C ALA A 644 2.08 18.23 -3.90
N LEU A 645 3.16 17.48 -4.04
CA LEU A 645 4.12 17.61 -5.13
C LEU A 645 3.53 17.09 -6.45
N ILE A 646 3.00 15.87 -6.47
CA ILE A 646 2.53 15.23 -7.72
C ILE A 646 1.13 15.73 -8.08
N TYR A 647 0.17 15.61 -7.18
CA TYR A 647 -1.23 15.99 -7.42
C TYR A 647 -1.38 17.50 -7.57
N GLY A 648 -0.67 18.28 -6.73
CA GLY A 648 -0.58 19.72 -6.85
C GLY A 648 0.14 20.18 -8.11
N GLY A 649 1.21 19.49 -8.51
CA GLY A 649 1.89 19.72 -9.80
C GLY A 649 0.97 19.54 -11.00
N TYR A 650 0.21 18.44 -11.05
CA TYR A 650 -0.81 18.23 -12.09
C TYR A 650 -1.92 19.28 -12.05
N PHE A 651 -2.35 19.71 -10.87
CA PHE A 651 -3.30 20.81 -10.72
C PHE A 651 -2.76 22.11 -11.36
N LEU A 652 -1.52 22.50 -11.07
CA LEU A 652 -0.91 23.70 -11.63
C LEU A 652 -0.74 23.62 -13.15
N ILE A 653 -0.27 22.47 -13.67
CA ILE A 653 -0.15 22.23 -15.12
C ILE A 653 -1.52 22.32 -15.78
N THR A 654 -2.55 21.74 -15.16
CA THR A 654 -3.93 21.78 -15.67
C THR A 654 -4.45 23.21 -15.71
N TYR A 655 -4.26 23.98 -14.65
CA TYR A 655 -4.70 25.37 -14.58
C TYR A 655 -4.02 26.25 -15.63
N THR A 656 -2.69 26.18 -15.74
CA THR A 656 -1.93 26.99 -16.71
C THR A 656 -2.27 26.60 -18.16
N SER A 657 -2.41 25.31 -18.45
CA SER A 657 -2.83 24.82 -19.77
C SER A 657 -4.26 25.23 -20.10
N SER A 658 -5.19 25.16 -19.15
CA SER A 658 -6.58 25.61 -19.33
C SER A 658 -6.66 27.12 -19.61
N LEU A 659 -5.85 27.93 -18.91
CA LEU A 659 -5.73 29.36 -19.17
C LEU A 659 -5.27 29.65 -20.61
N SER A 660 -4.26 28.92 -21.09
CA SER A 660 -3.75 29.12 -22.45
C SER A 660 -4.81 28.75 -23.50
N VAL A 661 -5.53 27.65 -23.30
CA VAL A 661 -6.63 27.20 -24.21
C VAL A 661 -7.72 28.27 -24.35
N ILE A 662 -8.10 28.91 -23.22
CA ILE A 662 -9.13 29.96 -23.21
C ILE A 662 -8.62 31.26 -23.83
N ARG A 663 -7.32 31.55 -23.80
CA ARG A 663 -6.69 32.77 -24.31
C ARG A 663 -6.39 32.69 -25.83
N ASP A 664 -5.76 31.63 -26.28
CA ASP A 664 -5.23 31.50 -27.65
C ASP A 664 -6.33 31.42 -28.70
N ARG A 665 -7.45 30.76 -28.46
CA ARG A 665 -8.60 30.69 -29.39
C ARG A 665 -9.37 32.01 -29.53
N VAL A 666 -9.17 32.95 -28.62
CA VAL A 666 -9.77 34.29 -28.74
C VAL A 666 -8.93 35.19 -29.65
N GLN A 667 -7.61 35.00 -29.66
CA GLN A 667 -6.70 35.76 -30.53
C GLN A 667 -6.80 35.31 -31.98
N SER A 668 -6.95 34.00 -32.27
CA SER A 668 -7.11 33.48 -33.63
C SER A 668 -8.41 33.95 -34.31
N ARG A 669 -9.49 34.19 -33.53
CA ARG A 669 -10.76 34.76 -34.05
C ARG A 669 -10.78 36.27 -34.20
N ARG A 670 -9.77 37.00 -33.72
CA ARG A 670 -9.60 38.44 -34.00
C ARG A 670 -8.87 38.68 -35.31
N LEU A 671 -8.24 37.65 -35.85
CA LEU A 671 -7.51 37.69 -37.13
C LEU A 671 -8.30 37.10 -38.29
N GLU A 672 -9.45 36.45 -38.03
CA GLU A 672 -10.53 36.13 -39.00
C GLU A 672 -11.63 37.20 -38.93
#